data_f952d4709ea92b5318d5e6229202eac2
#
_entry.id   f952d4709ea92b5318d5e6229202eac2
#
_cell.length_a   1.000
_cell.length_b   1.000
_cell.length_c   1.000
_cell.angle_alpha   90.00
_cell.angle_beta   90.00
_cell.angle_gamma   90.00
#
_symmetry.space_group_name_H-M   'P 1'
#
loop_
_entity.id
_entity.type
_entity.pdbx_description
1 polymer ?
#
loop_
_entity_poly.entity_id
_entity_poly.type
_entity_poly.pdbx_seq_one_letter_code
_entity_poly.pdbx_strand_id
1 'polypeptide(L)'
;MTVPKSSPGPRSLTNRPSSAAEWWRQFLFGPPIPTHEQEQTRLPKLLALPVFSSDAISSVAYATQEILLALGAAGLAAAAHRAAYTRATWEVVGAICVLLLIVALSYRQTIFAYPSGGGSYIVSKDNLGVGFGLVAAAALLIDYVLTVAVSIASGVQNLLSTPAAAALAHQPVGVCLLFVALLMFANMRGLKESGVVFAGPTYLFILLAAVTVALGLLGPRLGWQLHPNAVNQTLPAGYAAAGSALGLFVILRAFANGCSAMTGTEAISNGIPAFRRPECANAATTLTWMALILGTLFVGISWLATSLHVVYWEKNGQTAPAVIDQLSGAVFGRTGPWVWLYYAMQIATAAILVLAANTSFADFPRLSSILAHDRFLPRQFANRGDRLVFTNGIVLLGLFAGVLIVIFRGNVDRLIPLYALGVFTAFTLSQAGMVVHWRRERGPGWLLKAVVNGIGALATAVVFAVIAIEKGPEGAWIVGVVAILMIVLFRAIHRYYVRLAQELRLDGEAPALQTPMQNTVLVLVGGVHRGIVPALRYARALTPRFQAVYVEIEPERTPIMEANWQRLFPEVPLVVLESPYRSLVGPLLDYIEQVKGKGPDDMVTVVIPEYFTDDWWDALLHNTAGPLLKLALLGRADVAVVNVRYHIHPAPAPAPSEQVRR
;
A
#
# COMPACT_ATOMS: atom_id res chain seq x y z
N MET A 1 -46.99 2.64 -0.48
CA MET A 1 -46.65 2.71 0.94
C MET A 1 -45.25 3.27 1.07
N THR A 2 -45.15 4.54 1.44
CA THR A 2 -43.88 5.21 1.70
C THR A 2 -43.40 4.81 3.07
N VAL A 3 -42.28 4.05 3.12
CA VAL A 3 -41.59 3.73 4.37
C VAL A 3 -41.10 5.04 4.99
N PRO A 4 -41.45 5.40 6.23
CA PRO A 4 -40.92 6.59 6.87
C PRO A 4 -39.42 6.40 7.08
N LYS A 5 -38.62 7.30 6.53
CA LYS A 5 -37.21 7.44 6.90
C LYS A 5 -37.14 7.90 8.37
N SER A 6 -37.15 6.96 9.29
CA SER A 6 -36.68 7.24 10.64
C SER A 6 -35.15 7.38 10.53
N SER A 7 -34.68 8.62 10.36
CA SER A 7 -33.30 8.93 10.67
C SER A 7 -33.13 8.72 12.18
N PRO A 8 -32.32 7.76 12.64
CA PRO A 8 -31.88 7.81 14.01
C PRO A 8 -31.08 9.12 14.12
N GLY A 9 -31.56 10.02 15.02
CA GLY A 9 -30.78 11.22 15.34
C GLY A 9 -29.35 10.87 15.69
N PRO A 10 -28.40 11.81 15.55
CA PRO A 10 -27.01 11.53 15.83
C PRO A 10 -26.90 10.99 17.25
N ARG A 11 -26.71 9.68 17.40
CA ARG A 11 -26.22 9.12 18.65
C ARG A 11 -24.91 9.83 18.88
N SER A 12 -24.86 10.70 19.88
CA SER A 12 -23.64 11.15 20.50
C SER A 12 -22.94 9.88 20.99
N LEU A 13 -22.10 9.31 20.11
CA LEU A 13 -21.20 8.23 20.45
C LEU A 13 -20.22 8.84 21.47
N THR A 14 -20.59 8.76 22.75
CA THR A 14 -19.64 8.97 23.83
C THR A 14 -18.52 7.97 23.59
N ASN A 15 -17.35 8.49 23.22
CA ASN A 15 -16.17 7.81 22.69
C ASN A 15 -15.47 6.89 23.70
N ARG A 16 -16.19 6.20 24.57
CA ARG A 16 -15.57 5.20 25.45
C ARG A 16 -15.76 3.82 24.84
N PRO A 17 -14.66 3.11 24.57
CA PRO A 17 -14.72 1.75 24.03
C PRO A 17 -15.52 0.86 25.01
N SER A 18 -16.51 0.17 24.48
CA SER A 18 -17.40 -0.71 25.26
C SER A 18 -16.78 -2.09 25.51
N SER A 19 -15.72 -2.44 24.77
CA SER A 19 -15.00 -3.71 24.87
C SER A 19 -13.49 -3.55 24.70
N ALA A 20 -12.72 -4.52 25.18
CA ALA A 20 -11.26 -4.56 24.98
C ALA A 20 -10.91 -4.56 23.47
N ALA A 21 -11.68 -5.25 22.64
CA ALA A 21 -11.50 -5.28 21.19
C ALA A 21 -11.72 -3.89 20.57
N GLU A 22 -12.74 -3.13 21.02
CA GLU A 22 -12.95 -1.76 20.59
C GLU A 22 -11.84 -0.83 21.07
N TRP A 23 -11.31 -1.03 22.29
CA TRP A 23 -10.19 -0.26 22.80
C TRP A 23 -8.94 -0.49 21.93
N TRP A 24 -8.60 -1.75 21.62
CA TRP A 24 -7.48 -2.07 20.72
C TRP A 24 -7.70 -1.52 19.32
N ARG A 25 -8.92 -1.59 18.80
CA ARG A 25 -9.25 -1.01 17.49
C ARG A 25 -9.08 0.51 17.51
N GLN A 26 -9.58 1.21 18.52
CA GLN A 26 -9.42 2.66 18.66
C GLN A 26 -7.96 3.05 18.92
N PHE A 27 -7.19 2.22 19.65
CA PHE A 27 -5.76 2.44 19.85
C PHE A 27 -4.98 2.30 18.54
N LEU A 28 -5.25 1.25 17.75
CA LEU A 28 -4.56 1.00 16.46
C LEU A 28 -4.98 1.98 15.37
N PHE A 29 -6.27 2.21 15.20
CA PHE A 29 -6.82 2.96 14.07
C PHE A 29 -7.28 4.38 14.44
N GLY A 30 -7.44 4.69 15.72
CA GLY A 30 -8.05 5.94 16.20
C GLY A 30 -9.59 5.92 16.17
N PRO A 31 -10.26 6.96 16.68
CA PRO A 31 -11.70 7.06 16.67
C PRO A 31 -12.25 7.19 15.24
N PRO A 32 -13.43 6.60 14.91
CA PRO A 32 -14.01 6.66 13.58
C PRO A 32 -14.35 8.10 13.18
N ILE A 33 -14.18 8.43 11.89
CA ILE A 33 -14.50 9.74 11.32
C ILE A 33 -15.74 9.60 10.44
N PRO A 34 -16.81 10.39 10.69
CA PRO A 34 -18.01 10.34 9.86
C PRO A 34 -17.74 10.88 8.44
N THR A 35 -18.43 10.33 7.45
CA THR A 35 -18.19 10.64 6.03
C THR A 35 -18.38 12.12 5.70
N HIS A 36 -19.26 12.84 6.41
CA HIS A 36 -19.50 14.27 6.17
C HIS A 36 -18.30 15.15 6.60
N GLU A 37 -17.39 14.64 7.44
CA GLU A 37 -16.17 15.34 7.83
C GLU A 37 -14.99 15.09 6.86
N GLN A 38 -15.23 14.39 5.75
CA GLN A 38 -14.17 14.07 4.76
C GLN A 38 -13.45 15.33 4.25
N GLU A 39 -14.13 16.47 4.12
CA GLU A 39 -13.50 17.73 3.69
C GLU A 39 -12.49 18.26 4.71
N GLN A 40 -12.64 17.94 5.99
CA GLN A 40 -11.72 18.35 7.06
C GLN A 40 -10.42 17.53 7.04
N THR A 41 -10.39 16.38 6.38
CA THR A 41 -9.19 15.55 6.21
C THR A 41 -8.29 16.04 5.06
N ARG A 42 -8.73 17.03 4.25
CA ARG A 42 -7.98 17.58 3.13
C ARG A 42 -6.79 18.42 3.61
N LEU A 43 -5.68 18.26 2.89
CA LEU A 43 -4.39 18.86 3.24
C LEU A 43 -4.25 20.28 2.70
N PRO A 44 -3.81 21.26 3.52
CA PRO A 44 -3.34 22.53 3.02
C PRO A 44 -1.98 22.36 2.32
N LYS A 45 -1.61 23.29 1.41
CA LYS A 45 -0.36 23.22 0.61
C LYS A 45 0.90 22.92 1.44
N LEU A 46 1.04 23.55 2.61
CA LEU A 46 2.20 23.37 3.50
C LEU A 46 2.33 21.96 4.06
N LEU A 47 1.23 21.24 4.28
CA LEU A 47 1.26 19.85 4.71
C LEU A 47 1.25 18.88 3.51
N ALA A 48 0.66 19.28 2.38
CA ALA A 48 0.63 18.49 1.18
C ALA A 48 2.03 18.34 0.53
N LEU A 49 2.87 19.38 0.60
CA LEU A 49 4.24 19.32 0.10
C LEU A 49 5.04 18.18 0.77
N PRO A 50 5.18 18.09 2.11
CA PRO A 50 5.86 16.96 2.75
C PRO A 50 5.22 15.60 2.48
N VAL A 51 3.89 15.54 2.39
CA VAL A 51 3.18 14.25 2.20
C VAL A 51 3.37 13.67 0.80
N PHE A 52 3.33 14.52 -0.24
CA PHE A 52 3.38 14.08 -1.64
C PHE A 52 4.71 14.33 -2.34
N SER A 53 5.65 15.04 -1.71
CA SER A 53 6.93 15.40 -2.33
C SER A 53 8.14 14.93 -1.54
N SER A 54 7.95 14.25 -0.39
CA SER A 54 9.08 13.74 0.39
C SER A 54 9.92 12.75 -0.40
N ASP A 55 9.31 11.91 -1.23
CA ASP A 55 10.02 10.98 -2.11
C ASP A 55 10.87 11.73 -3.15
N ALA A 56 10.26 12.67 -3.90
CA ALA A 56 11.00 13.46 -4.88
C ALA A 56 12.13 14.28 -4.24
N ILE A 57 11.88 14.92 -3.09
CA ILE A 57 12.90 15.76 -2.42
C ILE A 57 14.00 14.91 -1.78
N SER A 58 13.68 13.74 -1.24
CA SER A 58 14.68 12.83 -0.66
C SER A 58 15.67 12.30 -1.69
N SER A 59 15.27 12.22 -2.96
CA SER A 59 16.12 11.76 -4.06
C SER A 59 17.36 12.65 -4.26
N VAL A 60 17.32 13.91 -3.83
CA VAL A 60 18.49 14.79 -3.79
C VAL A 60 19.66 14.18 -2.99
N ALA A 61 19.35 13.39 -1.95
CA ALA A 61 20.37 12.79 -1.11
C ALA A 61 21.23 11.74 -1.85
N TYR A 62 20.66 11.07 -2.88
CA TYR A 62 21.36 9.99 -3.58
C TYR A 62 21.51 10.21 -5.09
N ALA A 63 20.75 11.08 -5.73
CA ALA A 63 20.81 11.25 -7.20
C ALA A 63 22.20 11.65 -7.72
N THR A 64 22.84 12.62 -7.06
CA THR A 64 24.24 12.98 -7.40
C THR A 64 25.19 11.82 -7.14
N GLN A 65 25.00 11.08 -6.05
CA GLN A 65 25.78 9.87 -5.73
C GLN A 65 25.70 8.83 -6.84
N GLU A 66 24.52 8.56 -7.37
CA GLU A 66 24.28 7.61 -8.45
C GLU A 66 24.98 8.00 -9.77
N ILE A 67 25.00 9.30 -10.07
CA ILE A 67 25.77 9.82 -11.21
C ILE A 67 27.25 9.57 -11.00
N LEU A 68 27.78 9.95 -9.82
CA LEU A 68 29.20 9.80 -9.50
C LEU A 68 29.63 8.33 -9.44
N LEU A 69 28.76 7.43 -8.97
CA LEU A 69 28.98 5.98 -8.97
C LEU A 69 29.18 5.45 -10.40
N ALA A 70 28.26 5.81 -11.30
CA ALA A 70 28.30 5.36 -12.70
C ALA A 70 29.55 5.85 -13.43
N LEU A 71 29.91 7.13 -13.24
CA LEU A 71 31.11 7.73 -13.81
C LEU A 71 32.40 7.18 -13.16
N GLY A 72 32.37 6.90 -11.86
CA GLY A 72 33.47 6.31 -11.11
C GLY A 72 33.78 4.89 -11.55
N ALA A 73 32.73 4.06 -11.74
CA ALA A 73 32.84 2.70 -12.24
C ALA A 73 33.46 2.63 -13.65
N ALA A 74 33.28 3.66 -14.47
CA ALA A 74 33.92 3.81 -15.78
C ALA A 74 35.38 4.28 -15.71
N GLY A 75 35.97 4.39 -14.52
CA GLY A 75 37.37 4.82 -14.34
C GLY A 75 37.63 6.31 -14.48
N LEU A 76 36.58 7.13 -14.69
CA LEU A 76 36.70 8.59 -14.86
C LEU A 76 37.05 9.34 -13.57
N ALA A 77 36.83 8.75 -12.41
CA ALA A 77 37.16 9.35 -11.12
C ALA A 77 38.65 9.34 -10.78
N ALA A 78 39.52 8.74 -11.64
CA ALA A 78 40.97 8.82 -11.48
C ALA A 78 41.47 10.26 -11.64
N ALA A 79 42.50 10.62 -10.88
CA ALA A 79 43.05 11.99 -10.85
C ALA A 79 43.40 12.53 -12.24
N ALA A 80 43.82 11.65 -13.18
CA ALA A 80 44.17 12.00 -14.55
C ALA A 80 42.96 12.44 -15.40
N HIS A 81 41.73 12.09 -15.01
CA HIS A 81 40.50 12.34 -15.77
C HIS A 81 39.53 13.31 -15.10
N ARG A 82 39.98 14.03 -14.08
CA ARG A 82 39.12 14.96 -13.26
C ARG A 82 38.30 15.94 -14.10
N ALA A 83 38.89 16.55 -15.13
CA ALA A 83 38.18 17.47 -15.99
C ALA A 83 37.06 16.79 -16.79
N ALA A 84 37.30 15.58 -17.30
CA ALA A 84 36.28 14.79 -17.98
C ALA A 84 35.18 14.32 -17.05
N TYR A 85 35.53 13.91 -15.83
CA TYR A 85 34.57 13.55 -14.78
C TYR A 85 33.62 14.70 -14.42
N THR A 86 34.20 15.87 -14.15
CA THR A 86 33.42 17.08 -13.83
C THR A 86 32.53 17.49 -15.01
N ARG A 87 33.06 17.48 -16.23
CA ARG A 87 32.29 17.83 -17.43
C ARG A 87 31.14 16.85 -17.65
N ALA A 88 31.39 15.55 -17.62
CA ALA A 88 30.34 14.53 -17.77
C ALA A 88 29.26 14.63 -16.68
N THR A 89 29.64 14.92 -15.41
CA THR A 89 28.68 15.17 -14.34
C THR A 89 27.74 16.32 -14.69
N TRP A 90 28.28 17.45 -15.20
CA TRP A 90 27.48 18.63 -15.55
C TRP A 90 26.60 18.41 -16.78
N GLU A 91 27.06 17.65 -17.79
CA GLU A 91 26.26 17.27 -18.95
C GLU A 91 25.05 16.44 -18.50
N VAL A 92 25.26 15.49 -17.60
CA VAL A 92 24.20 14.64 -17.03
C VAL A 92 23.25 15.44 -16.15
N VAL A 93 23.76 16.25 -15.22
CA VAL A 93 22.95 17.10 -14.34
C VAL A 93 22.07 18.06 -15.14
N GLY A 94 22.64 18.71 -16.18
CA GLY A 94 21.90 19.59 -17.07
C GLY A 94 20.77 18.86 -17.80
N ALA A 95 21.07 17.68 -18.36
CA ALA A 95 20.07 16.87 -19.04
C ALA A 95 18.92 16.43 -18.11
N ILE A 96 19.23 16.04 -16.88
CA ILE A 96 18.22 15.68 -15.85
C ILE A 96 17.37 16.90 -15.46
N CYS A 97 17.96 18.08 -15.27
CA CYS A 97 17.22 19.28 -14.97
C CYS A 97 16.24 19.67 -16.09
N VAL A 98 16.66 19.54 -17.37
CA VAL A 98 15.79 19.77 -18.53
C VAL A 98 14.64 18.76 -18.53
N LEU A 99 14.93 17.49 -18.31
CA LEU A 99 13.92 16.44 -18.25
C LEU A 99 12.94 16.67 -17.07
N LEU A 100 13.42 17.05 -15.89
CA LEU A 100 12.60 17.41 -14.73
C LEU A 100 11.64 18.56 -15.06
N LEU A 101 12.13 19.59 -15.74
CA LEU A 101 11.28 20.70 -16.19
C LEU A 101 10.18 20.23 -17.15
N ILE A 102 10.53 19.42 -18.14
CA ILE A 102 9.57 18.86 -19.11
C ILE A 102 8.51 18.03 -18.41
N VAL A 103 8.93 17.13 -17.51
CA VAL A 103 8.03 16.25 -16.76
C VAL A 103 7.13 17.08 -15.82
N ALA A 104 7.67 18.06 -15.11
CA ALA A 104 6.88 18.93 -14.24
C ALA A 104 5.84 19.74 -15.04
N LEU A 105 6.20 20.27 -16.21
CA LEU A 105 5.28 20.99 -17.09
C LEU A 105 4.19 20.05 -17.64
N SER A 106 4.54 18.80 -17.98
CA SER A 106 3.59 17.78 -18.42
C SER A 106 2.59 17.44 -17.31
N TYR A 107 3.06 17.10 -16.11
CA TYR A 107 2.18 16.77 -14.97
C TYR A 107 1.32 17.95 -14.51
N ARG A 108 1.81 19.18 -14.65
CA ARG A 108 0.98 20.35 -14.40
C ARG A 108 -0.21 20.40 -15.36
N GLN A 109 -0.04 20.02 -16.62
CA GLN A 109 -1.14 19.92 -17.60
C GLN A 109 -2.09 18.77 -17.22
N THR A 110 -1.55 17.62 -16.82
CA THR A 110 -2.32 16.46 -16.37
C THR A 110 -3.21 16.78 -15.16
N ILE A 111 -2.71 17.55 -14.19
CA ILE A 111 -3.46 17.99 -12.99
C ILE A 111 -4.76 18.73 -13.39
N PHE A 112 -4.69 19.60 -14.38
CA PHE A 112 -5.88 20.36 -14.84
C PHE A 112 -6.78 19.53 -15.77
N ALA A 113 -6.22 18.61 -16.55
CA ALA A 113 -7.00 17.74 -17.45
C ALA A 113 -7.74 16.62 -16.69
N TYR A 114 -7.19 16.14 -15.57
CA TYR A 114 -7.70 15.02 -14.78
C TYR A 114 -7.87 15.36 -13.28
N PRO A 115 -8.84 16.20 -12.91
CA PRO A 115 -9.04 16.68 -11.54
C PRO A 115 -9.34 15.56 -10.53
N SER A 116 -9.89 14.43 -11.00
CA SER A 116 -10.19 13.26 -10.16
C SER A 116 -8.95 12.53 -9.63
N GLY A 117 -7.75 12.89 -10.14
CA GLY A 117 -6.52 12.18 -9.84
C GLY A 117 -6.38 10.88 -10.64
N GLY A 118 -5.53 9.97 -10.16
CA GLY A 118 -5.30 8.66 -10.81
C GLY A 118 -4.17 8.66 -11.84
N GLY A 119 -3.56 9.83 -12.09
CA GLY A 119 -2.29 9.99 -12.79
C GLY A 119 -2.14 9.17 -14.06
N SER A 120 -0.99 8.50 -14.19
CA SER A 120 -0.61 7.76 -15.40
C SER A 120 -1.58 6.65 -15.78
N TYR A 121 -2.25 6.00 -14.78
CA TYR A 121 -3.24 4.95 -15.07
C TYR A 121 -4.45 5.50 -15.83
N ILE A 122 -5.10 6.55 -15.30
CA ILE A 122 -6.32 7.11 -15.91
C ILE A 122 -5.99 7.72 -17.27
N VAL A 123 -4.92 8.51 -17.36
CA VAL A 123 -4.47 9.12 -18.61
C VAL A 123 -4.23 8.07 -19.70
N SER A 124 -3.52 6.99 -19.36
CA SER A 124 -3.22 5.92 -20.31
C SER A 124 -4.47 5.13 -20.69
N LYS A 125 -5.34 4.80 -19.73
CA LYS A 125 -6.59 4.08 -19.97
C LYS A 125 -7.52 4.83 -20.91
N ASP A 126 -7.73 6.12 -20.66
CA ASP A 126 -8.69 6.94 -21.40
C ASP A 126 -8.21 7.31 -22.81
N ASN A 127 -6.90 7.47 -23.01
CA ASN A 127 -6.34 7.93 -24.27
C ASN A 127 -5.71 6.83 -25.12
N LEU A 128 -5.04 5.86 -24.50
CA LEU A 128 -4.35 4.77 -25.20
C LEU A 128 -5.12 3.44 -25.12
N GLY A 129 -6.12 3.37 -24.25
CA GLY A 129 -6.97 2.19 -24.05
C GLY A 129 -6.60 1.37 -22.80
N VAL A 130 -7.54 0.48 -22.44
CA VAL A 130 -7.48 -0.30 -21.17
C VAL A 130 -6.18 -1.09 -21.02
N GLY A 131 -5.65 -1.67 -22.12
CA GLY A 131 -4.41 -2.45 -22.07
C GLY A 131 -3.22 -1.64 -21.59
N PHE A 132 -3.01 -0.45 -22.15
CA PHE A 132 -1.94 0.47 -21.73
C PHE A 132 -2.18 1.03 -20.32
N GLY A 133 -3.45 1.28 -19.96
CA GLY A 133 -3.81 1.63 -18.58
C GLY A 133 -3.37 0.56 -17.57
N LEU A 134 -3.62 -0.72 -17.86
CA LEU A 134 -3.20 -1.82 -16.99
C LEU A 134 -1.68 -1.97 -16.90
N VAL A 135 -0.94 -1.69 -17.98
CA VAL A 135 0.53 -1.64 -17.96
C VAL A 135 1.01 -0.52 -17.03
N ALA A 136 0.45 0.69 -17.16
CA ALA A 136 0.78 1.81 -16.29
C ALA A 136 0.44 1.51 -14.83
N ALA A 137 -0.73 0.91 -14.55
CA ALA A 137 -1.13 0.52 -13.21
C ALA A 137 -0.20 -0.51 -12.57
N ALA A 138 0.17 -1.57 -13.32
CA ALA A 138 1.10 -2.59 -12.84
C ALA A 138 2.48 -1.99 -12.55
N ALA A 139 2.99 -1.15 -13.46
CA ALA A 139 4.26 -0.46 -13.30
C ALA A 139 4.26 0.41 -12.03
N LEU A 140 3.21 1.21 -11.80
CA LEU A 140 3.07 2.07 -10.63
C LEU A 140 2.94 1.29 -9.32
N LEU A 141 2.13 0.23 -9.28
CA LEU A 141 1.98 -0.57 -8.06
C LEU A 141 3.29 -1.26 -7.67
N ILE A 142 4.06 -1.75 -8.64
CA ILE A 142 5.39 -2.31 -8.40
C ILE A 142 6.34 -1.21 -7.91
N ASP A 143 6.31 -0.05 -8.55
CA ASP A 143 7.11 1.11 -8.18
C ASP A 143 6.87 1.54 -6.73
N TYR A 144 5.62 1.66 -6.30
CA TYR A 144 5.30 2.04 -4.91
C TYR A 144 5.82 1.03 -3.88
N VAL A 145 5.77 -0.28 -4.19
CA VAL A 145 6.33 -1.32 -3.31
C VAL A 145 7.85 -1.18 -3.21
N LEU A 146 8.52 -0.98 -4.35
CA LEU A 146 9.97 -0.81 -4.42
C LEU A 146 10.41 0.50 -3.78
N THR A 147 9.66 1.60 -3.96
CA THR A 147 9.90 2.89 -3.31
C THR A 147 9.94 2.74 -1.78
N VAL A 148 8.98 2.02 -1.19
CA VAL A 148 8.99 1.77 0.26
C VAL A 148 10.24 0.98 0.66
N ALA A 149 10.56 -0.10 -0.07
CA ALA A 149 11.70 -0.95 0.27
C ALA A 149 13.03 -0.21 0.13
N VAL A 150 13.25 0.50 -0.99
CA VAL A 150 14.49 1.26 -1.27
C VAL A 150 14.66 2.43 -0.30
N SER A 151 13.62 3.24 -0.11
CA SER A 151 13.67 4.44 0.72
C SER A 151 13.95 4.08 2.18
N ILE A 152 13.28 3.07 2.72
CA ILE A 152 13.52 2.62 4.09
C ILE A 152 14.92 2.02 4.22
N ALA A 153 15.34 1.16 3.28
CA ALA A 153 16.67 0.56 3.31
C ALA A 153 17.78 1.63 3.24
N SER A 154 17.62 2.64 2.36
CA SER A 154 18.57 3.77 2.25
C SER A 154 18.60 4.63 3.52
N GLY A 155 17.44 4.92 4.11
CA GLY A 155 17.35 5.66 5.36
C GLY A 155 18.00 4.92 6.53
N VAL A 156 17.78 3.62 6.64
CA VAL A 156 18.40 2.78 7.65
C VAL A 156 19.90 2.64 7.41
N GLN A 157 20.36 2.45 6.17
CA GLN A 157 21.78 2.41 5.83
C GLN A 157 22.49 3.72 6.24
N ASN A 158 21.88 4.86 5.96
CA ASN A 158 22.38 6.17 6.37
C ASN A 158 22.46 6.30 7.91
N LEU A 159 21.40 5.86 8.61
CA LEU A 159 21.36 5.86 10.09
C LEU A 159 22.45 4.98 10.68
N LEU A 160 22.60 3.75 10.17
CA LEU A 160 23.56 2.75 10.66
C LEU A 160 25.02 3.10 10.33
N SER A 161 25.28 4.00 9.37
CA SER A 161 26.62 4.52 9.07
C SER A 161 27.15 5.48 10.14
N THR A 162 26.26 6.00 11.00
CA THR A 162 26.67 6.91 12.09
C THR A 162 27.27 6.13 13.28
N PRO A 163 28.33 6.65 13.93
CA PRO A 163 28.94 5.97 15.09
C PRO A 163 27.95 5.66 16.23
N ALA A 164 26.94 6.51 16.40
CA ALA A 164 25.92 6.37 17.44
C ALA A 164 25.01 5.14 17.24
N ALA A 165 24.82 4.68 15.99
CA ALA A 165 23.96 3.57 15.66
C ALA A 165 24.71 2.26 15.32
N ALA A 166 26.02 2.22 15.52
CA ALA A 166 26.89 1.08 15.20
C ALA A 166 26.43 -0.24 15.89
N ALA A 167 25.84 -0.17 17.06
CA ALA A 167 25.32 -1.33 17.77
C ALA A 167 24.14 -2.03 17.03
N LEU A 168 23.37 -1.28 16.23
CA LEU A 168 22.24 -1.78 15.44
C LEU A 168 22.65 -2.28 14.05
N ALA A 169 23.92 -2.07 13.65
CA ALA A 169 24.43 -2.43 12.33
C ALA A 169 24.39 -3.95 12.04
N HIS A 170 24.27 -4.76 13.08
CA HIS A 170 24.16 -6.22 12.95
C HIS A 170 22.76 -6.72 12.56
N GLN A 171 21.74 -5.87 12.63
CA GLN A 171 20.34 -6.23 12.32
C GLN A 171 19.63 -5.22 11.37
N PRO A 172 20.18 -4.94 10.20
CA PRO A 172 19.62 -3.92 9.30
C PRO A 172 18.19 -4.27 8.85
N VAL A 173 17.90 -5.55 8.58
CA VAL A 173 16.57 -6.02 8.18
C VAL A 173 15.53 -5.77 9.27
N GLY A 174 15.86 -6.07 10.54
CA GLY A 174 14.95 -5.86 11.68
C GLY A 174 14.60 -4.38 11.85
N VAL A 175 15.60 -3.49 11.71
CA VAL A 175 15.39 -2.04 11.78
C VAL A 175 14.52 -1.56 10.62
N CYS A 176 14.74 -2.04 9.39
CA CYS A 176 13.90 -1.72 8.23
C CYS A 176 12.44 -2.15 8.48
N LEU A 177 12.20 -3.38 8.93
CA LEU A 177 10.85 -3.87 9.21
C LEU A 177 10.15 -3.07 10.31
N LEU A 178 10.88 -2.62 11.33
CA LEU A 178 10.35 -1.72 12.36
C LEU A 178 9.86 -0.41 11.74
N PHE A 179 10.63 0.22 10.85
CA PHE A 179 10.20 1.46 10.18
C PHE A 179 9.01 1.22 9.24
N VAL A 180 8.95 0.10 8.52
CA VAL A 180 7.75 -0.29 7.74
C VAL A 180 6.53 -0.35 8.64
N ALA A 181 6.63 -1.05 9.77
CA ALA A 181 5.52 -1.20 10.72
C ALA A 181 5.08 0.15 11.32
N LEU A 182 6.04 1.03 11.67
CA LEU A 182 5.75 2.37 12.18
C LEU A 182 5.03 3.24 11.13
N LEU A 183 5.46 3.20 9.87
CA LEU A 183 4.80 3.93 8.79
C LEU A 183 3.41 3.37 8.48
N MET A 184 3.24 2.04 8.47
CA MET A 184 1.91 1.42 8.37
C MET A 184 0.98 1.93 9.46
N PHE A 185 1.43 1.88 10.71
CA PHE A 185 0.65 2.33 11.86
C PHE A 185 0.27 3.81 11.75
N ALA A 186 1.22 4.68 11.38
CA ALA A 186 0.97 6.11 11.19
C ALA A 186 -0.08 6.36 10.10
N ASN A 187 0.01 5.66 8.96
CA ASN A 187 -0.92 5.84 7.85
C ASN A 187 -2.31 5.25 8.12
N MET A 188 -2.42 4.18 8.91
CA MET A 188 -3.73 3.67 9.34
C MET A 188 -4.49 4.66 10.22
N ARG A 189 -3.80 5.57 10.91
CA ARG A 189 -4.41 6.65 11.72
C ARG A 189 -4.94 7.83 10.91
N GLY A 190 -4.53 7.98 9.66
CA GLY A 190 -5.05 8.98 8.73
C GLY A 190 -4.01 9.95 8.20
N LEU A 191 -4.19 10.37 6.94
CA LEU A 191 -3.24 11.22 6.19
C LEU A 191 -2.96 12.58 6.86
N LYS A 192 -3.96 13.21 7.51
CA LYS A 192 -3.79 14.53 8.13
C LYS A 192 -2.87 14.45 9.34
N GLU A 193 -3.03 13.45 10.16
CA GLU A 193 -2.21 13.25 11.36
C GLU A 193 -0.78 12.88 10.98
N SER A 194 -0.60 11.99 10.00
CA SER A 194 0.72 11.65 9.47
C SER A 194 1.40 12.86 8.82
N GLY A 195 0.66 13.70 8.06
CA GLY A 195 1.20 14.87 7.40
C GLY A 195 1.83 15.89 8.34
N VAL A 196 1.28 16.10 9.54
CA VAL A 196 1.87 17.00 10.57
C VAL A 196 3.19 16.43 11.09
N VAL A 197 3.22 15.12 11.39
CA VAL A 197 4.43 14.44 11.89
C VAL A 197 5.56 14.48 10.85
N PHE A 198 5.23 14.33 9.56
CA PHE A 198 6.22 14.24 8.49
C PHE A 198 6.69 15.59 7.96
N ALA A 199 5.96 16.67 8.23
CA ALA A 199 6.34 18.01 7.79
C ALA A 199 7.66 18.49 8.42
N GLY A 200 7.87 18.24 9.71
CA GLY A 200 9.06 18.67 10.42
C GLY A 200 10.36 18.17 9.79
N PRO A 201 10.58 16.83 9.68
CA PRO A 201 11.79 16.29 9.08
C PRO A 201 12.02 16.71 7.63
N THR A 202 10.97 16.80 6.82
CA THR A 202 11.09 17.21 5.41
C THR A 202 11.58 18.65 5.29
N TYR A 203 10.97 19.59 6.03
CA TYR A 203 11.41 20.97 6.01
C TYR A 203 12.78 21.16 6.65
N LEU A 204 13.10 20.39 7.69
CA LEU A 204 14.43 20.41 8.30
C LEU A 204 15.50 19.97 7.30
N PHE A 205 15.26 18.90 6.54
CA PHE A 205 16.17 18.45 5.48
C PHE A 205 16.36 19.51 4.41
N ILE A 206 15.27 20.10 3.89
CA ILE A 206 15.35 21.17 2.88
C ILE A 206 16.19 22.35 3.38
N LEU A 207 15.95 22.77 4.62
CA LEU A 207 16.69 23.86 5.24
C LEU A 207 18.19 23.55 5.39
N LEU A 208 18.50 22.39 5.98
CA LEU A 208 19.90 22.00 6.20
C LEU A 208 20.65 21.75 4.90
N ALA A 209 20.01 21.13 3.89
CA ALA A 209 20.59 20.95 2.56
C ALA A 209 20.86 22.31 1.88
N ALA A 210 19.90 23.23 1.95
CA ALA A 210 20.07 24.59 1.42
C ALA A 210 21.21 25.35 2.15
N VAL A 211 21.29 25.24 3.48
CA VAL A 211 22.38 25.80 4.27
C VAL A 211 23.73 25.19 3.91
N THR A 212 23.79 23.86 3.74
CA THR A 212 25.01 23.16 3.30
C THR A 212 25.49 23.66 1.95
N VAL A 213 24.56 23.78 0.97
CA VAL A 213 24.88 24.33 -0.36
C VAL A 213 25.30 25.78 -0.26
N ALA A 214 24.56 26.62 0.47
CA ALA A 214 24.86 28.05 0.59
C ALA A 214 26.22 28.31 1.27
N LEU A 215 26.52 27.63 2.38
CA LEU A 215 27.81 27.76 3.07
C LEU A 215 28.95 27.14 2.26
N GLY A 216 28.71 26.03 1.55
CA GLY A 216 29.71 25.45 0.66
C GLY A 216 30.08 26.38 -0.51
N LEU A 217 29.10 27.12 -1.05
CA LEU A 217 29.24 28.04 -2.17
C LEU A 217 29.84 29.41 -1.77
N LEU A 218 29.23 30.02 -0.74
CA LEU A 218 29.48 31.39 -0.33
C LEU A 218 30.46 31.47 0.85
N GLY A 219 30.55 30.38 1.63
CA GLY A 219 31.34 30.34 2.87
C GLY A 219 32.79 30.72 2.69
N PRO A 220 33.54 30.22 1.71
CA PRO A 220 34.94 30.64 1.48
C PRO A 220 35.10 32.14 1.25
N ARG A 221 34.10 32.78 0.62
CA ARG A 221 34.08 34.23 0.41
C ARG A 221 33.74 35.03 1.69
N LEU A 222 33.04 34.37 2.63
CA LEU A 222 32.61 34.94 3.91
C LEU A 222 33.55 34.58 5.08
N GLY A 223 34.71 33.96 4.79
CA GLY A 223 35.67 33.50 5.81
C GLY A 223 35.29 32.17 6.49
N TRP A 224 34.27 31.44 5.99
CA TRP A 224 33.93 30.12 6.49
C TRP A 224 34.95 29.08 6.02
N GLN A 225 35.53 28.35 6.95
CA GLN A 225 36.54 27.32 6.63
C GLN A 225 35.87 25.99 6.24
N LEU A 226 36.18 25.52 5.04
CA LEU A 226 35.80 24.20 4.61
C LEU A 226 36.79 23.15 5.11
N HIS A 227 36.34 21.94 5.35
CA HIS A 227 37.12 20.80 5.82
C HIS A 227 37.29 19.72 4.71
N PRO A 228 38.15 19.94 3.69
CA PRO A 228 38.26 19.04 2.54
C PRO A 228 38.73 17.64 2.91
N ASN A 229 39.36 17.43 4.07
CA ASN A 229 39.75 16.12 4.58
C ASN A 229 38.56 15.20 4.92
N ALA A 230 37.35 15.73 5.01
CA ALA A 230 36.12 14.95 5.21
C ALA A 230 35.63 14.28 3.93
N VAL A 231 36.22 14.63 2.77
CA VAL A 231 35.79 14.17 1.45
C VAL A 231 36.70 13.06 0.97
N ASN A 232 36.13 11.97 0.46
CA ASN A 232 36.87 10.93 -0.24
C ASN A 232 37.20 11.40 -1.66
N GLN A 233 38.47 11.46 -1.98
CA GLN A 233 38.99 11.90 -3.30
C GLN A 233 39.70 10.77 -4.05
N THR A 234 39.76 9.57 -3.52
CA THR A 234 40.54 8.43 -4.06
C THR A 234 39.65 7.24 -4.32
N LEU A 235 40.02 6.50 -5.37
CA LEU A 235 39.45 5.18 -5.67
C LEU A 235 40.23 4.09 -4.92
N PRO A 236 39.59 3.01 -4.49
CA PRO A 236 40.29 1.86 -3.94
C PRO A 236 41.21 1.19 -5.01
N ALA A 237 42.30 0.58 -4.55
CA ALA A 237 43.24 -0.10 -5.42
C ALA A 237 42.54 -1.13 -6.32
N GLY A 238 42.84 -1.10 -7.63
CA GLY A 238 42.24 -1.99 -8.62
C GLY A 238 40.79 -1.69 -9.01
N TYR A 239 40.23 -0.53 -8.61
CA TYR A 239 38.91 -0.09 -9.05
C TYR A 239 38.93 0.50 -10.47
N ALA A 240 40.00 1.15 -10.86
CA ALA A 240 40.18 1.86 -12.14
C ALA A 240 40.83 1.03 -13.24
N ALA A 241 40.58 -0.29 -13.32
CA ALA A 241 41.26 -1.15 -14.28
C ALA A 241 40.73 -1.07 -15.74
N ALA A 242 39.69 -0.35 -16.01
CA ALA A 242 39.15 -0.17 -17.36
C ALA A 242 39.37 1.28 -17.81
N GLY A 243 40.47 1.55 -18.49
CA GLY A 243 40.65 2.79 -19.26
C GLY A 243 39.66 2.87 -20.41
N SER A 244 38.39 3.07 -20.11
CA SER A 244 37.34 3.32 -21.08
C SER A 244 37.33 4.80 -21.41
N ALA A 245 37.57 5.13 -22.69
CA ALA A 245 37.28 6.45 -23.21
C ALA A 245 35.82 6.85 -22.83
N LEU A 246 35.62 8.13 -22.61
CA LEU A 246 34.32 8.71 -22.33
C LEU A 246 33.38 8.39 -23.49
N GLY A 247 32.74 7.23 -23.47
CA GLY A 247 31.82 6.79 -24.51
C GLY A 247 30.41 7.28 -24.18
N LEU A 248 29.58 7.49 -25.20
CA LEU A 248 28.17 7.83 -25.09
C LEU A 248 27.44 6.91 -24.08
N PHE A 249 27.78 5.64 -24.05
CA PHE A 249 27.20 4.64 -23.17
C PHE A 249 27.41 4.95 -21.68
N VAL A 250 28.59 5.40 -21.28
CA VAL A 250 28.91 5.81 -19.90
C VAL A 250 28.06 7.02 -19.47
N ILE A 251 27.90 7.99 -20.36
CA ILE A 251 27.07 9.18 -20.11
C ILE A 251 25.60 8.78 -19.99
N LEU A 252 25.10 7.91 -20.87
CA LEU A 252 23.74 7.39 -20.82
C LEU A 252 23.49 6.59 -19.54
N ARG A 253 24.47 5.80 -19.10
CA ARG A 253 24.41 5.08 -17.82
C ARG A 253 24.33 6.02 -16.63
N ALA A 254 25.18 7.02 -16.57
CA ALA A 254 25.16 8.03 -15.52
C ALA A 254 23.85 8.84 -15.54
N PHE A 255 23.34 9.15 -16.72
CA PHE A 255 22.06 9.80 -16.91
C PHE A 255 20.91 8.92 -16.41
N ALA A 256 20.86 7.64 -16.81
CA ALA A 256 19.83 6.70 -16.37
C ALA A 256 19.83 6.52 -14.83
N ASN A 257 21.01 6.38 -14.22
CA ASN A 257 21.13 6.29 -12.76
C ASN A 257 20.69 7.58 -12.06
N GLY A 258 21.15 8.73 -12.56
CA GLY A 258 20.79 10.05 -12.01
C GLY A 258 19.30 10.42 -12.20
N CYS A 259 18.61 9.81 -13.18
CA CYS A 259 17.17 9.98 -13.36
C CYS A 259 16.35 9.44 -12.19
N SER A 260 16.95 8.70 -11.25
CA SER A 260 16.35 8.40 -9.94
C SER A 260 15.95 9.66 -9.16
N ALA A 261 16.53 10.84 -9.48
CA ALA A 261 16.10 12.14 -8.97
C ALA A 261 14.64 12.49 -9.29
N MET A 262 14.03 11.86 -10.28
CA MET A 262 12.69 12.25 -10.77
C MET A 262 11.56 11.40 -10.19
N THR A 263 11.87 10.40 -9.39
CA THR A 263 10.88 9.55 -8.73
C THR A 263 9.98 10.37 -7.81
N GLY A 264 8.74 9.94 -7.63
CA GLY A 264 7.77 10.63 -6.78
C GLY A 264 7.17 11.92 -7.36
N THR A 265 7.60 12.38 -8.56
CA THR A 265 7.04 13.60 -9.17
C THR A 265 5.57 13.46 -9.57
N GLU A 266 5.09 12.24 -9.81
CA GLU A 266 3.70 11.96 -10.18
C GLU A 266 2.74 11.92 -8.96
N ALA A 267 3.27 11.73 -7.75
CA ALA A 267 2.47 11.56 -6.52
C ALA A 267 1.47 12.71 -6.32
N ILE A 268 1.87 13.95 -6.67
CA ILE A 268 0.99 15.12 -6.58
C ILE A 268 -0.20 15.00 -7.55
N SER A 269 0.01 14.49 -8.77
CA SER A 269 -1.08 14.32 -9.74
C SER A 269 -2.04 13.19 -9.36
N ASN A 270 -1.54 12.16 -8.71
CA ASN A 270 -2.36 11.09 -8.14
C ASN A 270 -3.15 11.60 -6.92
N GLY A 271 -2.55 12.50 -6.16
CA GLY A 271 -3.03 13.03 -4.89
C GLY A 271 -4.03 14.18 -4.96
N ILE A 272 -4.44 14.68 -6.13
CA ILE A 272 -5.28 15.89 -6.30
C ILE A 272 -6.49 15.93 -5.34
N PRO A 273 -7.29 14.87 -5.18
CA PRO A 273 -8.48 14.91 -4.32
C PRO A 273 -8.18 15.08 -2.82
N ALA A 274 -6.92 14.91 -2.40
CA ALA A 274 -6.52 15.13 -1.01
C ALA A 274 -6.18 16.59 -0.70
N PHE A 275 -6.09 17.47 -1.70
CA PHE A 275 -5.83 18.88 -1.50
C PHE A 275 -7.10 19.64 -1.10
N ARG A 276 -6.95 20.72 -0.30
CA ARG A 276 -8.02 21.68 -0.08
C ARG A 276 -8.42 22.38 -1.38
N ARG A 277 -9.68 22.79 -1.46
CA ARG A 277 -10.18 23.59 -2.59
C ARG A 277 -9.49 24.95 -2.70
N PRO A 278 -9.15 25.39 -3.93
CA PRO A 278 -9.28 24.70 -5.24
C PRO A 278 -8.16 23.65 -5.45
N GLU A 279 -8.53 22.36 -5.57
CA GLU A 279 -7.64 21.23 -5.54
C GLU A 279 -6.53 21.29 -6.61
N CYS A 280 -6.93 21.47 -7.88
CA CYS A 280 -6.00 21.50 -9.01
C CYS A 280 -4.99 22.66 -8.93
N ALA A 281 -5.44 23.86 -8.54
CA ALA A 281 -4.56 25.01 -8.41
C ALA A 281 -3.56 24.82 -7.27
N ASN A 282 -4.01 24.23 -6.14
CA ASN A 282 -3.15 23.94 -5.01
C ASN A 282 -2.15 22.82 -5.33
N ALA A 283 -2.57 21.75 -6.01
CA ALA A 283 -1.70 20.68 -6.48
C ALA A 283 -0.65 21.19 -7.49
N ALA A 284 -1.05 21.97 -8.48
CA ALA A 284 -0.15 22.55 -9.47
C ALA A 284 0.88 23.51 -8.85
N THR A 285 0.47 24.29 -7.83
CA THR A 285 1.38 25.15 -7.09
C THR A 285 2.40 24.32 -6.27
N THR A 286 1.93 23.27 -5.60
CA THR A 286 2.79 22.36 -4.83
C THR A 286 3.79 21.65 -5.74
N LEU A 287 3.37 21.16 -6.92
CA LEU A 287 4.24 20.57 -7.93
C LEU A 287 5.33 21.55 -8.39
N THR A 288 4.98 22.80 -8.62
CA THR A 288 5.94 23.83 -9.03
C THR A 288 6.99 24.06 -7.95
N TRP A 289 6.58 24.22 -6.68
CA TRP A 289 7.52 24.36 -5.56
C TRP A 289 8.40 23.13 -5.36
N MET A 290 7.82 21.93 -5.46
CA MET A 290 8.59 20.69 -5.41
C MET A 290 9.69 20.67 -6.47
N ALA A 291 9.34 20.93 -7.74
CA ALA A 291 10.31 20.91 -8.85
C ALA A 291 11.41 21.98 -8.68
N LEU A 292 11.06 23.17 -8.19
CA LEU A 292 12.03 24.23 -7.90
C LEU A 292 12.99 23.85 -6.77
N ILE A 293 12.47 23.34 -5.64
CA ILE A 293 13.27 22.91 -4.51
C ILE A 293 14.20 21.77 -4.92
N LEU A 294 13.64 20.72 -5.55
CA LEU A 294 14.37 19.58 -6.05
C LEU A 294 15.49 19.98 -7.00
N GLY A 295 15.16 20.75 -8.05
CA GLY A 295 16.12 21.19 -9.06
C GLY A 295 17.26 22.07 -8.45
N THR A 296 16.90 23.02 -7.58
CA THR A 296 17.88 23.90 -6.94
C THR A 296 18.84 23.14 -6.03
N LEU A 297 18.30 22.25 -5.18
CA LEU A 297 19.13 21.44 -4.29
C LEU A 297 19.99 20.43 -5.07
N PHE A 298 19.44 19.80 -6.10
CA PHE A 298 20.17 18.86 -6.94
C PHE A 298 21.35 19.50 -7.65
N VAL A 299 21.14 20.68 -8.27
CA VAL A 299 22.21 21.47 -8.90
C VAL A 299 23.23 21.91 -7.86
N GLY A 300 22.78 22.42 -6.71
CA GLY A 300 23.66 22.89 -5.64
C GLY A 300 24.54 21.79 -5.05
N ILE A 301 23.98 20.64 -4.77
CA ILE A 301 24.70 19.48 -4.24
C ILE A 301 25.69 18.93 -5.29
N SER A 302 25.27 18.82 -6.56
CA SER A 302 26.13 18.39 -7.66
C SER A 302 27.29 19.37 -7.87
N TRP A 303 27.01 20.68 -7.75
CA TRP A 303 28.03 21.69 -7.83
C TRP A 303 29.05 21.56 -6.69
N LEU A 304 28.58 21.40 -5.46
CA LEU A 304 29.47 21.25 -4.31
C LEU A 304 30.30 19.98 -4.39
N ALA A 305 29.68 18.86 -4.83
CA ALA A 305 30.36 17.59 -5.02
C ALA A 305 31.48 17.66 -6.06
N THR A 306 31.22 18.33 -7.20
CA THR A 306 32.25 18.51 -8.24
C THR A 306 33.35 19.49 -7.81
N SER A 307 33.01 20.56 -7.10
CA SER A 307 33.97 21.57 -6.58
C SER A 307 34.92 20.98 -5.53
N LEU A 308 34.43 20.10 -4.67
CA LEU A 308 35.20 19.40 -3.65
C LEU A 308 35.86 18.10 -4.18
N HIS A 309 35.67 17.78 -5.46
CA HIS A 309 36.18 16.56 -6.09
C HIS A 309 35.76 15.27 -5.35
N VAL A 310 34.50 15.20 -4.96
CA VAL A 310 33.92 14.03 -4.28
C VAL A 310 33.97 12.81 -5.22
N VAL A 311 34.50 11.70 -4.72
CA VAL A 311 34.50 10.42 -5.40
C VAL A 311 33.64 9.44 -4.61
N TYR A 312 32.68 8.83 -5.28
CA TYR A 312 31.87 7.77 -4.71
C TYR A 312 32.12 6.45 -5.45
N TRP A 313 32.22 5.36 -4.71
CA TRP A 313 32.50 4.03 -5.25
C TRP A 313 31.86 2.94 -4.37
N GLU A 314 31.59 1.81 -4.98
CA GLU A 314 31.15 0.57 -4.35
C GLU A 314 31.99 -0.59 -4.86
N LYS A 315 32.54 -1.41 -3.96
CA LYS A 315 33.35 -2.58 -4.30
C LYS A 315 33.20 -3.65 -3.22
N ASN A 316 32.77 -4.85 -3.63
CA ASN A 316 32.68 -6.04 -2.74
C ASN A 316 31.85 -5.80 -1.47
N GLY A 317 30.76 -5.03 -1.57
CA GLY A 317 29.89 -4.70 -0.43
C GLY A 317 30.46 -3.62 0.50
N GLN A 318 31.58 -3.00 0.14
CA GLN A 318 32.08 -1.79 0.78
C GLN A 318 31.73 -0.60 -0.08
N THR A 319 31.26 0.47 0.53
CA THR A 319 30.93 1.73 -0.12
C THR A 319 31.73 2.88 0.45
N ALA A 320 32.01 3.88 -0.38
CA ALA A 320 32.45 5.18 0.14
C ALA A 320 31.32 5.76 1.03
N PRO A 321 31.62 6.68 1.96
CA PRO A 321 30.59 7.42 2.68
C PRO A 321 29.64 8.12 1.69
N ALA A 322 28.35 8.20 2.03
CA ALA A 322 27.34 8.85 1.18
C ALA A 322 27.76 10.27 0.80
N VAL A 323 27.43 10.69 -0.43
CA VAL A 323 27.84 12.04 -0.90
C VAL A 323 27.36 13.14 0.02
N ILE A 324 26.12 13.04 0.53
CA ILE A 324 25.58 14.04 1.47
C ILE A 324 26.35 14.06 2.81
N ASP A 325 26.83 12.90 3.28
CA ASP A 325 27.68 12.78 4.46
C ASP A 325 29.02 13.49 4.25
N GLN A 326 29.66 13.24 3.11
CA GLN A 326 30.93 13.88 2.76
C GLN A 326 30.79 15.40 2.66
N LEU A 327 29.73 15.87 1.98
CA LEU A 327 29.51 17.30 1.79
C LEU A 327 29.17 18.02 3.12
N SER A 328 28.32 17.46 3.95
CA SER A 328 28.01 18.02 5.26
C SER A 328 29.22 18.00 6.20
N GLY A 329 30.02 16.92 6.14
CA GLY A 329 31.30 16.86 6.85
C GLY A 329 32.32 17.88 6.39
N ALA A 330 32.37 18.16 5.08
CA ALA A 330 33.26 19.22 4.53
C ALA A 330 32.83 20.64 4.90
N VAL A 331 31.51 20.88 5.00
CA VAL A 331 30.97 22.21 5.30
C VAL A 331 30.94 22.50 6.80
N PHE A 332 30.45 21.56 7.62
CA PHE A 332 30.25 21.77 9.06
C PHE A 332 31.41 21.25 9.93
N GLY A 333 32.24 20.37 9.36
CA GLY A 333 33.25 19.63 10.12
C GLY A 333 32.64 18.42 10.85
N ARG A 334 33.45 17.35 11.04
CA ARG A 334 33.06 16.18 11.88
C ARG A 334 33.47 16.37 13.35
N THR A 335 34.16 17.45 13.66
CA THR A 335 34.58 17.87 15.00
C THR A 335 34.49 19.40 15.10
N GLY A 336 34.45 19.96 16.32
CA GLY A 336 34.38 21.40 16.51
C GLY A 336 32.99 21.95 16.82
N PRO A 337 32.81 23.29 16.83
CA PRO A 337 31.60 23.93 17.34
C PRO A 337 30.35 23.68 16.47
N TRP A 338 30.51 23.39 15.20
CA TRP A 338 29.42 23.20 14.25
C TRP A 338 29.05 21.71 13.98
N VAL A 339 29.67 20.77 14.69
CA VAL A 339 29.45 19.34 14.55
C VAL A 339 27.97 18.91 14.74
N TRP A 340 27.22 19.65 15.54
CA TRP A 340 25.79 19.42 15.73
C TRP A 340 24.98 19.63 14.45
N LEU A 341 25.38 20.55 13.54
CA LEU A 341 24.74 20.71 12.22
C LEU A 341 25.04 19.52 11.31
N TYR A 342 26.25 18.94 11.39
CA TYR A 342 26.57 17.73 10.69
C TYR A 342 25.64 16.57 11.14
N TYR A 343 25.52 16.31 12.44
CA TYR A 343 24.62 15.27 12.94
C TYR A 343 23.15 15.56 12.64
N ALA A 344 22.72 16.80 12.75
CA ALA A 344 21.38 17.22 12.37
C ALA A 344 21.07 16.91 10.89
N MET A 345 22.03 17.15 9.98
CA MET A 345 21.93 16.82 8.57
C MET A 345 21.81 15.31 8.35
N GLN A 346 22.62 14.48 9.04
CA GLN A 346 22.54 13.02 8.94
C GLN A 346 21.18 12.51 9.41
N ILE A 347 20.69 12.98 10.54
CA ILE A 347 19.37 12.60 11.09
C ILE A 347 18.26 13.07 10.15
N ALA A 348 18.32 14.29 9.63
CA ALA A 348 17.32 14.82 8.71
C ALA A 348 17.32 14.03 7.39
N THR A 349 18.49 13.63 6.88
CA THR A 349 18.63 12.79 5.67
C THR A 349 18.04 11.41 5.89
N ALA A 350 18.39 10.74 6.99
CA ALA A 350 17.82 9.44 7.31
C ALA A 350 16.29 9.53 7.49
N ALA A 351 15.81 10.56 8.18
CA ALA A 351 14.39 10.76 8.40
C ALA A 351 13.63 11.02 7.09
N ILE A 352 14.12 11.90 6.20
CA ILE A 352 13.42 12.15 4.93
C ILE A 352 13.43 10.94 4.02
N LEU A 353 14.50 10.14 3.99
CA LEU A 353 14.57 8.89 3.23
C LEU A 353 13.53 7.87 3.74
N VAL A 354 13.41 7.71 5.06
CA VAL A 354 12.33 6.86 5.62
C VAL A 354 10.95 7.43 5.30
N LEU A 355 10.80 8.76 5.37
CA LEU A 355 9.53 9.42 5.08
C LEU A 355 9.18 9.43 3.59
N ALA A 356 10.15 9.28 2.69
CA ALA A 356 9.89 9.09 1.26
C ALA A 356 8.96 7.92 1.00
N ALA A 357 9.08 6.84 1.76
CA ALA A 357 8.17 5.70 1.70
C ALA A 357 6.70 6.09 1.97
N ASN A 358 6.44 7.18 2.70
CA ASN A 358 5.08 7.62 3.03
C ASN A 358 4.27 8.05 1.82
N THR A 359 4.89 8.58 0.77
CA THR A 359 4.19 8.93 -0.48
C THR A 359 3.53 7.70 -1.09
N SER A 360 4.22 6.56 -1.08
CA SER A 360 3.68 5.27 -1.57
C SER A 360 2.54 4.77 -0.67
N PHE A 361 2.58 4.99 0.64
CA PHE A 361 1.47 4.66 1.55
C PHE A 361 0.22 5.54 1.31
N ALA A 362 0.37 6.69 0.68
CA ALA A 362 -0.76 7.51 0.23
C ALA A 362 -1.28 7.07 -1.15
N ASP A 363 -0.38 6.78 -2.10
CA ASP A 363 -0.72 6.61 -3.51
C ASP A 363 -1.07 5.17 -3.90
N PHE A 364 -0.37 4.16 -3.38
CA PHE A 364 -0.69 2.75 -3.64
C PHE A 364 -2.14 2.37 -3.27
N PRO A 365 -2.63 2.71 -2.05
CA PRO A 365 -4.01 2.41 -1.69
C PRO A 365 -5.02 3.16 -2.54
N ARG A 366 -4.69 4.39 -2.97
CA ARG A 366 -5.55 5.20 -3.83
C ARG A 366 -5.65 4.61 -5.23
N LEU A 367 -4.53 4.26 -5.86
CA LEU A 367 -4.51 3.59 -7.16
C LEU A 367 -5.22 2.24 -7.09
N SER A 368 -4.98 1.45 -6.05
CA SER A 368 -5.66 0.18 -5.80
C SER A 368 -7.18 0.36 -5.69
N SER A 369 -7.64 1.44 -5.03
CA SER A 369 -9.06 1.78 -4.94
C SER A 369 -9.66 2.12 -6.31
N ILE A 370 -8.97 2.88 -7.15
CA ILE A 370 -9.42 3.22 -8.51
C ILE A 370 -9.54 1.93 -9.35
N LEU A 371 -8.54 1.04 -9.30
CA LEU A 371 -8.57 -0.25 -9.99
C LEU A 371 -9.70 -1.15 -9.49
N ALA A 372 -10.03 -1.11 -8.19
CA ALA A 372 -11.14 -1.86 -7.62
C ALA A 372 -12.51 -1.32 -8.07
N HIS A 373 -12.66 0.01 -8.21
CA HIS A 373 -13.86 0.61 -8.80
C HIS A 373 -14.01 0.22 -10.28
N ASP A 374 -12.92 0.15 -11.02
CA ASP A 374 -12.87 -0.32 -12.41
C ASP A 374 -12.98 -1.86 -12.54
N ARG A 375 -13.14 -2.59 -11.43
CA ARG A 375 -13.28 -4.05 -11.34
C ARG A 375 -12.01 -4.83 -11.75
N PHE A 376 -10.83 -4.23 -11.67
CA PHE A 376 -9.54 -4.89 -11.91
C PHE A 376 -8.89 -5.42 -10.63
N LEU A 377 -9.35 -4.97 -9.45
CA LEU A 377 -8.96 -5.48 -8.14
C LEU A 377 -10.20 -5.87 -7.31
N PRO A 378 -10.03 -6.68 -6.26
CA PRO A 378 -11.12 -7.02 -5.34
C PRO A 378 -11.78 -5.79 -4.73
N ARG A 379 -13.11 -5.81 -4.56
CA ARG A 379 -13.89 -4.68 -4.03
C ARG A 379 -13.44 -4.20 -2.64
N GLN A 380 -12.80 -5.07 -1.87
CA GLN A 380 -12.26 -4.71 -0.55
C GLN A 380 -11.23 -3.58 -0.60
N PHE A 381 -10.56 -3.37 -1.74
CA PHE A 381 -9.63 -2.25 -1.94
C PHE A 381 -10.33 -0.91 -2.22
N ALA A 382 -11.61 -0.94 -2.63
CA ALA A 382 -12.41 0.27 -2.82
C ALA A 382 -12.96 0.82 -1.50
N ASN A 383 -13.08 -0.02 -0.46
CA ASN A 383 -13.69 0.35 0.80
C ASN A 383 -12.71 1.16 1.66
N ARG A 384 -13.19 2.30 2.15
CA ARG A 384 -12.48 3.08 3.17
C ARG A 384 -12.83 2.54 4.55
N GLY A 385 -11.83 2.39 5.40
CA GLY A 385 -12.03 2.02 6.79
C GLY A 385 -12.60 3.15 7.66
N ASP A 386 -12.68 2.93 8.96
CA ASP A 386 -13.27 3.84 9.94
C ASP A 386 -12.67 5.26 9.96
N ARG A 387 -11.42 5.40 9.54
CA ARG A 387 -10.69 6.67 9.47
C ARG A 387 -10.66 7.28 8.06
N LEU A 388 -11.53 6.82 7.16
CA LEU A 388 -11.60 7.21 5.75
C LEU A 388 -10.31 6.92 4.97
N VAL A 389 -9.49 5.98 5.42
CA VAL A 389 -8.28 5.48 4.75
C VAL A 389 -8.50 4.09 4.16
N PHE A 390 -7.74 3.76 3.12
CA PHE A 390 -7.81 2.45 2.45
C PHE A 390 -6.93 1.42 3.16
N THR A 391 -7.36 0.94 4.32
CA THR A 391 -6.58 0.08 5.23
C THR A 391 -5.99 -1.15 4.53
N ASN A 392 -6.78 -1.83 3.68
CA ASN A 392 -6.31 -3.03 2.97
C ASN A 392 -5.13 -2.74 2.03
N GLY A 393 -5.15 -1.59 1.36
CA GLY A 393 -4.03 -1.15 0.52
C GLY A 393 -2.77 -0.85 1.33
N ILE A 394 -2.90 -0.19 2.48
CA ILE A 394 -1.79 0.11 3.38
C ILE A 394 -1.13 -1.18 3.89
N VAL A 395 -1.93 -2.14 4.35
CA VAL A 395 -1.42 -3.42 4.87
C VAL A 395 -0.73 -4.22 3.77
N LEU A 396 -1.33 -4.30 2.58
CA LEU A 396 -0.75 -5.05 1.46
C LEU A 396 0.58 -4.46 1.00
N LEU A 397 0.66 -3.12 0.89
CA LEU A 397 1.89 -2.42 0.55
C LEU A 397 3.00 -2.71 1.54
N GLY A 398 2.72 -2.57 2.85
CA GLY A 398 3.71 -2.83 3.90
C GLY A 398 4.17 -4.29 3.93
N LEU A 399 3.25 -5.24 3.69
CA LEU A 399 3.59 -6.65 3.59
C LEU A 399 4.55 -6.93 2.42
N PHE A 400 4.23 -6.44 1.22
CA PHE A 400 5.09 -6.67 0.04
C PHE A 400 6.44 -5.98 0.17
N ALA A 401 6.48 -4.74 0.67
CA ALA A 401 7.74 -4.05 0.93
C ALA A 401 8.58 -4.79 1.99
N GLY A 402 7.96 -5.27 3.06
CA GLY A 402 8.63 -6.08 4.07
C GLY A 402 9.20 -7.38 3.50
N VAL A 403 8.45 -8.08 2.65
CA VAL A 403 8.93 -9.29 1.95
C VAL A 403 10.15 -8.98 1.07
N LEU A 404 10.11 -7.88 0.30
CA LEU A 404 11.26 -7.47 -0.51
C LEU A 404 12.49 -7.13 0.33
N ILE A 405 12.32 -6.40 1.44
CA ILE A 405 13.41 -6.10 2.38
C ILE A 405 14.05 -7.38 2.92
N VAL A 406 13.26 -8.40 3.26
CA VAL A 406 13.77 -9.69 3.74
C VAL A 406 14.51 -10.44 2.62
N ILE A 407 13.92 -10.55 1.42
CA ILE A 407 14.51 -11.27 0.28
C ILE A 407 15.85 -10.64 -0.11
N PHE A 408 15.90 -9.33 -0.23
CA PHE A 408 17.10 -8.58 -0.64
C PHE A 408 18.01 -8.19 0.53
N ARG A 409 17.65 -8.63 1.77
CA ARG A 409 18.41 -8.36 3.02
C ARG A 409 18.65 -6.86 3.28
N GLY A 410 17.72 -6.01 2.85
CA GLY A 410 17.86 -4.56 2.95
C GLY A 410 18.99 -3.95 2.12
N ASN A 411 19.48 -4.66 1.10
CA ASN A 411 20.53 -4.16 0.23
C ASN A 411 19.94 -3.22 -0.83
N VAL A 412 20.28 -1.94 -0.74
CA VAL A 412 19.78 -0.86 -1.59
C VAL A 412 20.21 -1.06 -3.04
N ASP A 413 21.47 -1.46 -3.28
CA ASP A 413 22.07 -1.56 -4.61
C ASP A 413 21.40 -2.63 -5.48
N ARG A 414 20.85 -3.66 -4.84
CA ARG A 414 20.05 -4.70 -5.51
C ARG A 414 18.60 -4.31 -5.77
N LEU A 415 18.08 -3.34 -5.03
CA LEU A 415 16.70 -2.86 -5.17
C LEU A 415 16.58 -1.72 -6.20
N ILE A 416 17.57 -0.83 -6.29
CA ILE A 416 17.58 0.31 -7.21
C ILE A 416 17.38 -0.08 -8.69
N PRO A 417 18.02 -1.13 -9.24
CA PRO A 417 17.81 -1.52 -10.63
C PRO A 417 16.36 -1.84 -10.99
N LEU A 418 15.60 -2.37 -10.02
CA LEU A 418 14.21 -2.76 -10.21
C LEU A 418 13.26 -1.55 -10.24
N TYR A 419 13.61 -0.51 -9.48
CA TYR A 419 12.78 0.65 -9.19
C TYR A 419 12.53 1.56 -10.42
N ALA A 420 13.60 1.96 -11.12
CA ALA A 420 13.52 2.95 -12.18
C ALA A 420 12.69 2.50 -13.39
N LEU A 421 12.62 1.19 -13.66
CA LEU A 421 11.88 0.65 -14.81
C LEU A 421 10.38 0.93 -14.73
N GLY A 422 9.79 0.80 -13.53
CA GLY A 422 8.38 1.06 -13.28
C GLY A 422 8.01 2.52 -13.54
N VAL A 423 8.77 3.44 -12.95
CA VAL A 423 8.54 4.89 -13.04
C VAL A 423 8.56 5.36 -14.49
N PHE A 424 9.61 4.99 -15.25
CA PHE A 424 9.73 5.47 -16.63
C PHE A 424 8.72 4.82 -17.58
N THR A 425 8.23 3.61 -17.29
CA THR A 425 7.07 3.04 -17.98
C THR A 425 5.83 3.91 -17.78
N ALA A 426 5.53 4.27 -16.54
CA ALA A 426 4.38 5.10 -16.20
C ALA A 426 4.48 6.51 -16.80
N PHE A 427 5.66 7.15 -16.72
CA PHE A 427 5.89 8.48 -17.31
C PHE A 427 5.71 8.47 -18.83
N THR A 428 6.29 7.50 -19.50
CA THR A 428 6.18 7.38 -20.97
C THR A 428 4.74 7.22 -21.41
N LEU A 429 4.00 6.32 -20.76
CA LEU A 429 2.59 6.06 -21.10
C LEU A 429 1.70 7.25 -20.75
N SER A 430 1.93 7.92 -19.62
CA SER A 430 1.19 9.12 -19.22
C SER A 430 1.37 10.24 -20.24
N GLN A 431 2.62 10.54 -20.60
CA GLN A 431 2.92 11.63 -21.53
C GLN A 431 2.45 11.30 -22.96
N ALA A 432 2.60 10.07 -23.41
CA ALA A 432 2.04 9.62 -24.70
C ALA A 432 0.51 9.73 -24.71
N GLY A 433 -0.15 9.36 -23.60
CA GLY A 433 -1.59 9.54 -23.41
C GLY A 433 -2.01 11.02 -23.49
N MET A 434 -1.24 11.92 -22.86
CA MET A 434 -1.51 13.36 -22.91
C MET A 434 -1.34 13.94 -24.32
N VAL A 435 -0.43 13.43 -25.15
CA VAL A 435 -0.35 13.83 -26.57
C VAL A 435 -1.66 13.50 -27.30
N VAL A 436 -2.19 12.31 -27.08
CA VAL A 436 -3.48 11.89 -27.68
C VAL A 436 -4.63 12.73 -27.13
N HIS A 437 -4.64 13.02 -25.84
CA HIS A 437 -5.63 13.87 -25.18
C HIS A 437 -5.70 15.25 -25.84
N TRP A 438 -4.59 15.98 -25.94
CA TRP A 438 -4.55 17.32 -26.55
C TRP A 438 -4.91 17.30 -28.04
N ARG A 439 -4.53 16.24 -28.78
CA ARG A 439 -4.90 16.07 -30.18
C ARG A 439 -6.41 15.86 -30.35
N ARG A 440 -7.10 15.27 -29.40
CA ARG A 440 -8.56 15.07 -29.42
C ARG A 440 -9.31 16.32 -29.01
N GLU A 441 -8.86 16.98 -27.93
CA GLU A 441 -9.57 18.13 -27.35
C GLU A 441 -9.42 19.42 -28.20
N ARG A 442 -8.26 19.63 -28.84
CA ARG A 442 -7.92 20.76 -29.71
C ARG A 442 -8.26 22.14 -29.13
N GLY A 443 -8.18 22.31 -27.81
CA GLY A 443 -8.37 23.58 -27.14
C GLY A 443 -7.25 24.60 -27.44
N PRO A 444 -7.33 25.85 -26.93
CA PRO A 444 -6.29 26.86 -27.11
C PRO A 444 -4.90 26.38 -26.72
N GLY A 445 -3.92 26.55 -27.63
CA GLY A 445 -2.52 26.14 -27.38
C GLY A 445 -2.28 24.62 -27.36
N TRP A 446 -3.21 23.81 -27.85
CA TRP A 446 -3.11 22.33 -27.81
C TRP A 446 -1.83 21.81 -28.46
N LEU A 447 -1.36 22.43 -29.55
CA LEU A 447 -0.16 21.98 -30.27
C LEU A 447 1.10 22.09 -29.37
N LEU A 448 1.28 23.24 -28.71
CA LEU A 448 2.42 23.41 -27.77
C LEU A 448 2.35 22.40 -26.60
N LYS A 449 1.16 22.20 -26.08
CA LYS A 449 0.94 21.21 -25.00
C LYS A 449 1.26 19.79 -25.47
N ALA A 450 0.80 19.41 -26.67
CA ALA A 450 1.09 18.13 -27.28
C ALA A 450 2.60 17.95 -27.57
N VAL A 451 3.28 18.98 -28.07
CA VAL A 451 4.74 18.95 -28.32
C VAL A 451 5.52 18.75 -27.03
N VAL A 452 5.20 19.49 -25.97
CA VAL A 452 5.86 19.32 -24.65
C VAL A 452 5.70 17.88 -24.14
N ASN A 453 4.49 17.32 -24.19
CA ASN A 453 4.26 15.93 -23.79
C ASN A 453 4.93 14.93 -24.74
N GLY A 454 5.00 15.22 -26.06
CA GLY A 454 5.66 14.38 -27.04
C GLY A 454 7.18 14.28 -26.82
N ILE A 455 7.82 15.43 -26.57
CA ILE A 455 9.26 15.47 -26.21
C ILE A 455 9.47 14.69 -24.92
N GLY A 456 8.63 14.89 -23.91
CA GLY A 456 8.70 14.17 -22.66
C GLY A 456 8.52 12.66 -22.81
N ALA A 457 7.52 12.22 -23.58
CA ALA A 457 7.30 10.79 -23.87
C ALA A 457 8.52 10.16 -24.57
N LEU A 458 9.11 10.85 -25.55
CA LEU A 458 10.30 10.39 -26.22
C LEU A 458 11.52 10.30 -25.28
N ALA A 459 11.73 11.35 -24.48
CA ALA A 459 12.85 11.40 -23.54
C ALA A 459 12.72 10.28 -22.47
N THR A 460 11.53 10.12 -21.88
CA THR A 460 11.30 9.05 -20.88
C THR A 460 11.35 7.65 -21.50
N ALA A 461 10.94 7.46 -22.75
CA ALA A 461 11.08 6.21 -23.49
C ALA A 461 12.56 5.86 -23.74
N VAL A 462 13.37 6.85 -24.08
CA VAL A 462 14.83 6.65 -24.25
C VAL A 462 15.47 6.21 -22.91
N VAL A 463 15.12 6.90 -21.82
CA VAL A 463 15.60 6.51 -20.47
C VAL A 463 15.16 5.10 -20.12
N PHE A 464 13.88 4.77 -20.34
CA PHE A 464 13.37 3.42 -20.14
C PHE A 464 14.19 2.38 -20.92
N ALA A 465 14.45 2.63 -22.20
CA ALA A 465 15.24 1.71 -23.03
C ALA A 465 16.67 1.54 -22.51
N VAL A 466 17.33 2.63 -22.10
CA VAL A 466 18.67 2.58 -21.50
C VAL A 466 18.67 1.76 -20.21
N ILE A 467 17.73 2.01 -19.32
CA ILE A 467 17.60 1.26 -18.05
C ILE A 467 17.31 -0.21 -18.33
N ALA A 468 16.40 -0.53 -19.25
CA ALA A 468 16.05 -1.90 -19.59
C ALA A 468 17.26 -2.70 -20.15
N ILE A 469 18.08 -2.06 -20.98
CA ILE A 469 19.30 -2.68 -21.54
C ILE A 469 20.38 -2.87 -20.48
N GLU A 470 20.62 -1.86 -19.65
CA GLU A 470 21.69 -1.88 -18.66
C GLU A 470 21.38 -2.75 -17.45
N LYS A 471 20.18 -2.53 -16.89
CA LYS A 471 19.77 -3.17 -15.64
C LYS A 471 19.03 -4.49 -15.87
N GLY A 472 18.68 -4.80 -17.12
CA GLY A 472 18.09 -6.09 -17.49
C GLY A 472 18.91 -7.28 -16.96
N PRO A 473 20.20 -7.40 -17.27
CA PRO A 473 21.05 -8.49 -16.76
C PRO A 473 21.20 -8.49 -15.23
N GLU A 474 21.08 -7.34 -14.58
CA GLU A 474 21.18 -7.19 -13.12
C GLU A 474 19.87 -7.59 -12.38
N GLY A 475 18.81 -8.02 -13.12
CA GLY A 475 17.56 -8.51 -12.53
C GLY A 475 16.34 -7.63 -12.82
N ALA A 476 16.47 -6.50 -13.51
CA ALA A 476 15.32 -5.63 -13.80
C ALA A 476 14.24 -6.31 -14.68
N TRP A 477 14.56 -7.37 -15.42
CA TRP A 477 13.59 -8.20 -16.15
C TRP A 477 12.49 -8.80 -15.26
N ILE A 478 12.79 -9.02 -13.96
CA ILE A 478 11.82 -9.53 -12.96
C ILE A 478 10.62 -8.61 -12.88
N VAL A 479 10.85 -7.29 -12.93
CA VAL A 479 9.76 -6.28 -12.93
C VAL A 479 8.82 -6.49 -14.11
N GLY A 480 9.37 -6.77 -15.30
CA GLY A 480 8.56 -7.08 -16.48
C GLY A 480 7.71 -8.33 -16.33
N VAL A 481 8.28 -9.40 -15.75
CA VAL A 481 7.54 -10.64 -15.48
C VAL A 481 6.43 -10.40 -14.44
N VAL A 482 6.74 -9.72 -13.34
CA VAL A 482 5.74 -9.39 -12.30
C VAL A 482 4.63 -8.51 -12.89
N ALA A 483 4.96 -7.53 -13.72
CA ALA A 483 3.97 -6.68 -14.38
C ALA A 483 3.04 -7.50 -15.29
N ILE A 484 3.56 -8.44 -16.07
CA ILE A 484 2.75 -9.32 -16.91
C ILE A 484 1.82 -10.19 -16.05
N LEU A 485 2.33 -10.79 -14.97
CA LEU A 485 1.51 -11.58 -14.03
C LEU A 485 0.40 -10.73 -13.41
N MET A 486 0.69 -9.50 -13.00
CA MET A 486 -0.32 -8.57 -12.47
C MET A 486 -1.38 -8.24 -13.52
N ILE A 487 -1.00 -7.97 -14.76
CA ILE A 487 -1.96 -7.68 -15.85
C ILE A 487 -2.86 -8.89 -16.11
N VAL A 488 -2.32 -10.10 -16.11
CA VAL A 488 -3.11 -11.35 -16.23
C VAL A 488 -4.09 -11.46 -15.07
N LEU A 489 -3.65 -11.22 -13.84
CA LEU A 489 -4.49 -11.23 -12.65
C LEU A 489 -5.61 -10.18 -12.74
N PHE A 490 -5.30 -8.94 -13.10
CA PHE A 490 -6.29 -7.86 -13.27
C PHE A 490 -7.36 -8.25 -14.30
N ARG A 491 -6.96 -8.80 -15.45
CA ARG A 491 -7.89 -9.26 -16.48
C ARG A 491 -8.74 -10.45 -16.02
N ALA A 492 -8.18 -11.36 -15.23
CA ALA A 492 -8.91 -12.48 -14.66
C ALA A 492 -9.98 -12.02 -13.68
N ILE A 493 -9.63 -11.11 -12.76
CA ILE A 493 -10.56 -10.50 -11.80
C ILE A 493 -11.66 -9.74 -12.54
N HIS A 494 -11.30 -8.94 -13.54
CA HIS A 494 -12.27 -8.19 -14.33
C HIS A 494 -13.27 -9.11 -15.06
N ARG A 495 -12.78 -10.16 -15.69
CA ARG A 495 -13.65 -11.18 -16.36
C ARG A 495 -14.60 -11.82 -15.36
N TYR A 496 -14.13 -12.16 -14.17
CA TYR A 496 -14.97 -12.70 -13.11
C TYR A 496 -16.10 -11.73 -12.73
N TYR A 497 -15.79 -10.46 -12.46
CA TYR A 497 -16.81 -9.47 -12.10
C TYR A 497 -17.80 -9.15 -13.23
N VAL A 498 -17.34 -9.16 -14.47
CA VAL A 498 -18.24 -8.98 -15.63
C VAL A 498 -19.21 -10.14 -15.76
N ARG A 499 -18.74 -11.38 -15.64
CA ARG A 499 -19.60 -12.58 -15.65
C ARG A 499 -20.59 -12.55 -14.50
N LEU A 500 -20.12 -12.29 -13.28
CA LEU A 500 -20.97 -12.19 -12.11
C LEU A 500 -22.06 -11.13 -12.28
N ALA A 501 -21.72 -9.98 -12.85
CA ALA A 501 -22.68 -8.92 -13.11
C ALA A 501 -23.72 -9.29 -14.19
N GLN A 502 -23.35 -10.13 -15.16
CA GLN A 502 -24.26 -10.65 -16.17
C GLN A 502 -25.23 -11.69 -15.56
N GLU A 503 -24.70 -12.62 -14.76
CA GLU A 503 -25.50 -13.66 -14.09
C GLU A 503 -26.46 -13.08 -13.04
N LEU A 504 -26.07 -11.99 -12.37
CA LEU A 504 -26.92 -11.32 -11.36
C LEU A 504 -27.86 -10.27 -11.95
N ARG A 505 -27.87 -10.09 -13.27
CA ARG A 505 -28.71 -9.10 -13.91
C ARG A 505 -30.15 -9.61 -14.01
N LEU A 506 -31.08 -8.82 -13.52
CA LEU A 506 -32.50 -9.07 -13.74
C LEU A 506 -32.88 -8.50 -15.12
N ASP A 507 -33.13 -9.38 -16.10
CA ASP A 507 -33.49 -8.98 -17.46
C ASP A 507 -35.01 -8.75 -17.53
N GLY A 508 -35.43 -7.49 -17.33
CA GLY A 508 -36.68 -6.91 -17.83
C GLY A 508 -38.01 -7.33 -17.20
N GLU A 509 -38.20 -8.54 -16.75
CA GLU A 509 -39.41 -9.02 -16.09
C GLU A 509 -39.21 -9.15 -14.58
N ALA A 510 -40.15 -8.63 -13.80
CA ALA A 510 -40.12 -8.84 -12.36
C ALA A 510 -40.21 -10.34 -12.08
N PRO A 511 -39.24 -10.94 -11.37
CA PRO A 511 -39.30 -12.36 -11.06
C PRO A 511 -40.59 -12.67 -10.27
N ALA A 512 -41.27 -13.76 -10.65
CA ALA A 512 -42.48 -14.20 -9.98
C ALA A 512 -42.17 -14.64 -8.54
N LEU A 513 -42.39 -13.74 -7.57
CA LEU A 513 -42.19 -14.04 -6.15
C LEU A 513 -43.26 -15.02 -5.58
N GLN A 514 -44.27 -15.40 -6.37
CA GLN A 514 -45.41 -16.21 -5.94
C GLN A 514 -45.35 -17.66 -6.45
N THR A 515 -44.21 -18.14 -6.96
CA THR A 515 -44.08 -19.53 -7.34
C THR A 515 -44.21 -20.43 -6.09
N PRO A 516 -45.11 -21.45 -6.08
CA PRO A 516 -45.22 -22.36 -4.95
C PRO A 516 -43.89 -23.09 -4.73
N MET A 517 -43.23 -22.83 -3.64
CA MET A 517 -41.96 -23.45 -3.25
C MET A 517 -42.19 -24.32 -2.02
N GLN A 518 -41.81 -25.59 -2.07
CA GLN A 518 -41.79 -26.41 -0.87
C GLN A 518 -40.50 -26.15 -0.08
N ASN A 519 -40.65 -25.78 1.19
CA ASN A 519 -39.53 -25.60 2.09
C ASN A 519 -39.57 -26.69 3.19
N THR A 520 -38.63 -27.62 3.13
CA THR A 520 -38.43 -28.60 4.19
C THR A 520 -37.51 -28.10 5.25
N VAL A 521 -37.98 -27.97 6.47
CA VAL A 521 -37.19 -27.41 7.58
C VAL A 521 -36.65 -28.52 8.47
N LEU A 522 -35.31 -28.56 8.60
CA LEU A 522 -34.57 -29.54 9.39
C LEU A 522 -33.88 -28.82 10.55
N VAL A 523 -34.13 -29.22 11.79
CA VAL A 523 -33.44 -28.69 12.95
C VAL A 523 -32.37 -29.68 13.40
N LEU A 524 -31.08 -29.30 13.31
CA LEU A 524 -30.01 -30.17 13.78
C LEU A 524 -29.95 -30.18 15.31
N VAL A 525 -29.95 -31.36 15.90
CA VAL A 525 -29.89 -31.51 17.35
C VAL A 525 -28.73 -32.44 17.73
N GLY A 526 -27.83 -31.95 18.60
CA GLY A 526 -26.73 -32.76 19.13
C GLY A 526 -27.04 -33.35 20.51
N GLY A 527 -28.19 -32.98 21.10
CA GLY A 527 -28.62 -33.44 22.42
C GLY A 527 -29.85 -32.66 22.89
N VAL A 528 -30.50 -33.13 23.97
CA VAL A 528 -31.66 -32.47 24.57
C VAL A 528 -31.20 -31.52 25.67
N HIS A 529 -31.25 -30.20 25.39
CA HIS A 529 -30.86 -29.17 26.33
C HIS A 529 -31.60 -27.84 26.02
N ARG A 530 -31.53 -26.85 26.92
CA ARG A 530 -32.26 -25.57 26.80
C ARG A 530 -31.93 -24.81 25.52
N GLY A 531 -30.73 -24.93 24.99
CA GLY A 531 -30.27 -24.20 23.79
C GLY A 531 -30.95 -24.60 22.48
N ILE A 532 -31.62 -25.80 22.41
CA ILE A 532 -32.36 -26.20 21.21
C ILE A 532 -33.77 -25.57 21.15
N VAL A 533 -34.31 -25.16 22.28
CA VAL A 533 -35.72 -24.66 22.37
C VAL A 533 -35.95 -23.43 21.48
N PRO A 534 -35.06 -22.43 21.42
CA PRO A 534 -35.21 -21.32 20.48
C PRO A 534 -35.22 -21.76 19.01
N ALA A 535 -34.37 -22.75 18.65
CA ALA A 535 -34.30 -23.28 17.30
C ALA A 535 -35.60 -24.02 16.90
N LEU A 536 -36.15 -24.83 17.80
CA LEU A 536 -37.43 -25.49 17.57
C LEU A 536 -38.59 -24.49 17.45
N ARG A 537 -38.63 -23.45 18.30
CA ARG A 537 -39.62 -22.35 18.20
C ARG A 537 -39.49 -21.60 16.87
N TYR A 538 -38.25 -21.34 16.43
CA TYR A 538 -38.00 -20.66 15.16
C TYR A 538 -38.46 -21.51 13.99
N ALA A 539 -38.11 -22.81 13.97
CA ALA A 539 -38.53 -23.75 12.93
C ALA A 539 -40.04 -23.85 12.84
N ARG A 540 -40.76 -23.90 13.99
CA ARG A 540 -42.22 -23.89 14.07
C ARG A 540 -42.88 -22.61 13.54
N ALA A 541 -42.18 -21.49 13.65
CA ALA A 541 -42.66 -20.21 13.09
C ALA A 541 -42.48 -20.16 11.55
N LEU A 542 -41.53 -20.91 10.98
CA LEU A 542 -41.33 -21.03 9.54
C LEU A 542 -42.35 -21.96 8.89
N THR A 543 -42.58 -23.13 9.51
CA THR A 543 -43.54 -24.13 9.01
C THR A 543 -44.05 -25.00 10.15
N PRO A 544 -45.35 -25.40 10.12
CA PRO A 544 -45.88 -26.37 11.09
C PRO A 544 -45.28 -27.78 10.91
N ARG A 545 -44.76 -28.08 9.73
CA ARG A 545 -44.14 -29.38 9.38
C ARG A 545 -42.64 -29.24 9.28
N PHE A 546 -41.93 -29.41 10.40
CA PHE A 546 -40.49 -29.48 10.45
C PHE A 546 -40.04 -30.75 11.19
N GLN A 547 -38.78 -31.13 11.01
CA GLN A 547 -38.20 -32.34 11.60
C GLN A 547 -36.95 -31.99 12.36
N ALA A 548 -36.73 -32.63 13.49
CA ALA A 548 -35.45 -32.61 14.19
C ALA A 548 -34.60 -33.75 13.65
N VAL A 549 -33.32 -33.49 13.41
CA VAL A 549 -32.34 -34.43 12.85
C VAL A 549 -31.22 -34.62 13.83
N TYR A 550 -31.02 -35.85 14.26
CA TYR A 550 -29.90 -36.27 15.12
C TYR A 550 -28.97 -37.19 14.34
N VAL A 551 -27.69 -36.86 14.26
CA VAL A 551 -26.67 -37.71 13.66
C VAL A 551 -26.06 -38.58 14.75
N GLU A 552 -26.20 -39.91 14.60
CA GLU A 552 -25.71 -40.88 15.57
C GLU A 552 -24.21 -41.08 15.45
N ILE A 553 -23.46 -40.31 16.25
CA ILE A 553 -21.99 -40.42 16.34
C ILE A 553 -21.64 -41.51 17.40
N GLU A 554 -22.41 -41.57 18.48
CA GLU A 554 -22.24 -42.52 19.59
C GLU A 554 -23.53 -43.36 19.75
N PRO A 555 -23.59 -44.57 19.21
CA PRO A 555 -24.77 -45.43 19.25
C PRO A 555 -25.29 -45.71 20.67
N GLU A 556 -24.41 -45.72 21.66
CA GLU A 556 -24.77 -45.97 23.07
C GLU A 556 -25.67 -44.83 23.65
N ARG A 557 -25.60 -43.63 23.11
CA ARG A 557 -26.37 -42.48 23.59
C ARG A 557 -27.70 -42.30 22.86
N THR A 558 -27.87 -42.92 21.72
CA THR A 558 -29.08 -42.78 20.88
C THR A 558 -30.36 -43.16 21.62
N PRO A 559 -30.45 -44.31 22.36
CA PRO A 559 -31.68 -44.69 23.08
C PRO A 559 -32.06 -43.67 24.18
N ILE A 560 -31.04 -43.09 24.84
CA ILE A 560 -31.24 -42.05 25.88
C ILE A 560 -31.75 -40.76 25.22
N MET A 561 -31.21 -40.42 24.07
CA MET A 561 -31.63 -39.25 23.29
C MET A 561 -33.10 -39.39 22.84
N GLU A 562 -33.48 -40.50 22.26
CA GLU A 562 -34.84 -40.77 21.80
C GLU A 562 -35.85 -40.74 22.94
N ALA A 563 -35.54 -41.41 24.08
CA ALA A 563 -36.41 -41.42 25.25
C ALA A 563 -36.63 -40.02 25.83
N ASN A 564 -35.57 -39.23 25.93
CA ASN A 564 -35.66 -37.85 26.39
C ASN A 564 -36.39 -36.96 25.40
N TRP A 565 -36.21 -37.19 24.11
CA TRP A 565 -36.90 -36.44 23.06
C TRP A 565 -38.41 -36.68 23.10
N GLN A 566 -38.85 -37.93 23.12
CA GLN A 566 -40.25 -38.28 23.19
C GLN A 566 -40.96 -37.76 24.46
N ARG A 567 -40.21 -37.70 25.55
CA ARG A 567 -40.72 -37.14 26.80
C ARG A 567 -40.93 -35.63 26.74
N LEU A 568 -40.00 -34.88 26.13
CA LEU A 568 -39.97 -33.42 26.20
C LEU A 568 -40.55 -32.74 24.94
N PHE A 569 -40.45 -33.41 23.77
CA PHE A 569 -40.88 -32.84 22.50
C PHE A 569 -41.67 -33.87 21.65
N PRO A 570 -42.75 -34.50 22.20
CA PRO A 570 -43.49 -35.53 21.50
C PRO A 570 -44.15 -35.10 20.18
N GLU A 571 -44.37 -33.78 20.05
CA GLU A 571 -44.98 -33.18 18.83
C GLU A 571 -43.98 -32.95 17.68
N VAL A 572 -42.69 -33.13 17.92
CA VAL A 572 -41.64 -32.87 16.91
C VAL A 572 -41.03 -34.19 16.49
N PRO A 573 -41.19 -34.61 15.22
CA PRO A 573 -40.57 -35.82 14.71
C PRO A 573 -39.04 -35.71 14.85
N LEU A 574 -38.42 -36.79 15.40
CA LEU A 574 -36.97 -36.94 15.45
C LEU A 574 -36.54 -37.97 14.41
N VAL A 575 -35.64 -37.57 13.55
CA VAL A 575 -34.99 -38.45 12.58
C VAL A 575 -33.58 -38.72 13.05
N VAL A 576 -33.26 -40.00 13.24
CA VAL A 576 -31.93 -40.46 13.61
C VAL A 576 -31.18 -40.88 12.34
N LEU A 577 -30.04 -40.28 12.06
CA LEU A 577 -29.21 -40.63 10.93
C LEU A 577 -28.01 -41.44 11.42
N GLU A 578 -27.94 -42.69 10.98
CA GLU A 578 -26.82 -43.58 11.29
C GLU A 578 -25.51 -43.03 10.69
N SER A 579 -24.44 -43.03 11.46
CA SER A 579 -23.11 -42.61 11.02
C SER A 579 -22.03 -43.63 11.39
N PRO A 580 -21.89 -44.73 10.64
CA PRO A 580 -20.92 -45.79 10.93
C PRO A 580 -19.46 -45.26 11.01
N TYR A 581 -19.17 -44.20 10.28
CA TYR A 581 -17.84 -43.60 10.23
C TYR A 581 -17.69 -42.36 11.15
N ARG A 582 -18.66 -42.10 12.01
CA ARG A 582 -18.65 -40.94 12.95
C ARG A 582 -18.51 -39.57 12.25
N SER A 583 -19.03 -39.49 11.02
CA SER A 583 -19.07 -38.24 10.24
C SER A 583 -20.40 -37.53 10.46
N LEU A 584 -20.35 -36.23 10.81
CA LEU A 584 -21.55 -35.41 10.96
C LEU A 584 -22.12 -34.97 9.60
N VAL A 585 -21.25 -34.74 8.63
CA VAL A 585 -21.57 -34.08 7.35
C VAL A 585 -22.21 -35.07 6.35
N GLY A 586 -21.60 -36.24 6.13
CA GLY A 586 -22.02 -37.18 5.12
C GLY A 586 -23.50 -37.58 5.24
N PRO A 587 -23.92 -38.19 6.37
CA PRO A 587 -25.30 -38.60 6.55
C PRO A 587 -26.33 -37.46 6.45
N LEU A 588 -25.95 -36.25 6.89
CA LEU A 588 -26.81 -35.09 6.74
C LEU A 588 -27.00 -34.67 5.28
N LEU A 589 -25.93 -34.68 4.49
CA LEU A 589 -26.02 -34.37 3.06
C LEU A 589 -26.85 -35.38 2.31
N ASP A 590 -26.68 -36.67 2.61
CA ASP A 590 -27.48 -37.76 2.01
C ASP A 590 -28.96 -37.61 2.40
N TYR A 591 -29.26 -37.23 3.62
CA TYR A 591 -30.62 -37.03 4.07
C TYR A 591 -31.26 -35.79 3.43
N ILE A 592 -30.52 -34.70 3.26
CA ILE A 592 -30.98 -33.50 2.55
C ILE A 592 -31.40 -33.85 1.12
N GLU A 593 -30.62 -34.69 0.42
CA GLU A 593 -31.00 -35.17 -0.94
C GLU A 593 -32.28 -36.02 -0.95
N GLN A 594 -32.52 -36.79 0.12
CA GLN A 594 -33.73 -37.62 0.22
C GLN A 594 -34.99 -36.81 0.49
N VAL A 595 -34.88 -35.75 1.32
CA VAL A 595 -36.07 -34.97 1.72
C VAL A 595 -36.31 -33.76 0.83
N LYS A 596 -35.37 -33.45 -0.05
CA LYS A 596 -35.53 -32.40 -1.04
C LYS A 596 -36.74 -32.69 -1.93
N GLY A 597 -37.59 -31.70 -2.14
CA GLY A 597 -38.71 -31.80 -3.07
C GLY A 597 -38.24 -31.99 -4.51
N LYS A 598 -39.14 -32.39 -5.39
CA LYS A 598 -38.85 -32.64 -6.80
C LYS A 598 -38.95 -31.39 -7.68
N GLY A 599 -39.40 -30.27 -7.12
CA GLY A 599 -39.49 -29.00 -7.81
C GLY A 599 -38.14 -28.35 -7.99
N PRO A 600 -37.88 -27.61 -9.08
CA PRO A 600 -36.62 -26.93 -9.32
C PRO A 600 -36.33 -25.83 -8.27
N ASP A 601 -37.40 -25.28 -7.68
CA ASP A 601 -37.32 -24.19 -6.70
C ASP A 601 -37.49 -24.66 -5.24
N ASP A 602 -37.62 -25.99 -5.01
CA ASP A 602 -37.78 -26.53 -3.66
C ASP A 602 -36.50 -26.40 -2.86
N MET A 603 -36.63 -25.96 -1.60
CA MET A 603 -35.48 -25.70 -0.72
C MET A 603 -35.53 -26.51 0.56
N VAL A 604 -34.38 -26.81 1.10
CA VAL A 604 -34.22 -27.36 2.45
C VAL A 604 -33.61 -26.32 3.35
N THR A 605 -34.31 -25.97 4.44
CA THR A 605 -33.78 -25.04 5.46
C THR A 605 -33.19 -25.84 6.62
N VAL A 606 -31.89 -25.74 6.80
CA VAL A 606 -31.17 -26.36 7.92
C VAL A 606 -30.99 -25.33 9.05
N VAL A 607 -31.67 -25.58 10.18
CA VAL A 607 -31.60 -24.74 11.37
C VAL A 607 -30.55 -25.33 12.33
N ILE A 608 -29.51 -24.56 12.60
CA ILE A 608 -28.39 -24.94 13.46
C ILE A 608 -28.48 -24.15 14.78
N PRO A 609 -28.73 -24.80 15.93
CA PRO A 609 -28.60 -24.16 17.23
C PRO A 609 -27.13 -23.95 17.58
N GLU A 610 -26.74 -22.72 17.89
CA GLU A 610 -25.38 -22.35 18.29
C GLU A 610 -25.38 -21.73 19.67
N TYR A 611 -24.41 -22.09 20.50
CA TYR A 611 -24.21 -21.49 21.82
C TYR A 611 -23.20 -20.37 21.72
N PHE A 612 -23.48 -19.28 22.43
CA PHE A 612 -22.54 -18.16 22.57
C PHE A 612 -22.34 -17.88 24.06
N THR A 613 -21.10 -17.73 24.45
CA THR A 613 -20.65 -17.25 25.74
C THR A 613 -20.11 -15.85 25.57
N ASP A 614 -20.11 -15.04 26.63
CA ASP A 614 -19.60 -13.66 26.58
C ASP A 614 -18.07 -13.63 26.45
N ASP A 615 -17.37 -14.72 26.79
CA ASP A 615 -15.91 -14.84 26.73
C ASP A 615 -15.47 -15.50 25.43
N TRP A 616 -14.61 -14.83 24.68
CA TRP A 616 -14.08 -15.31 23.39
C TRP A 616 -13.24 -16.61 23.50
N TRP A 617 -12.63 -16.90 24.66
CA TRP A 617 -11.90 -18.14 24.93
C TRP A 617 -12.82 -19.35 25.01
N ASP A 618 -14.03 -19.19 25.55
CA ASP A 618 -15.02 -20.25 25.64
C ASP A 618 -15.53 -20.65 24.23
N ALA A 619 -15.55 -19.71 23.29
CA ALA A 619 -15.90 -19.97 21.90
C ALA A 619 -14.91 -20.94 21.21
N LEU A 620 -13.67 -20.99 21.70
CA LEU A 620 -12.63 -21.92 21.20
C LEU A 620 -12.82 -23.35 21.73
N LEU A 621 -13.43 -23.48 22.92
CA LEU A 621 -13.67 -24.75 23.58
C LEU A 621 -15.01 -25.37 23.18
N HIS A 622 -15.95 -24.55 22.67
CA HIS A 622 -17.31 -25.00 22.34
C HIS A 622 -17.56 -24.80 20.84
N ASN A 623 -18.14 -25.79 20.20
CA ASN A 623 -18.83 -25.69 18.91
C ASN A 623 -18.00 -25.64 17.62
N THR A 624 -17.17 -26.66 17.39
CA THR A 624 -16.50 -26.87 16.10
C THR A 624 -17.44 -27.42 15.01
N ALA A 625 -18.59 -28.00 15.36
CA ALA A 625 -19.51 -28.64 14.43
C ALA A 625 -20.29 -27.63 13.56
N GLY A 626 -20.71 -26.50 14.10
CA GLY A 626 -21.48 -25.48 13.38
C GLY A 626 -20.74 -24.88 12.17
N PRO A 627 -19.51 -24.36 12.34
CA PRO A 627 -18.68 -23.87 11.23
C PRO A 627 -18.39 -24.91 10.15
N LEU A 628 -18.15 -26.17 10.54
CA LEU A 628 -17.84 -27.26 9.62
C LEU A 628 -19.07 -27.62 8.75
N LEU A 629 -20.25 -27.66 9.36
CA LEU A 629 -21.51 -27.87 8.64
C LEU A 629 -21.83 -26.72 7.67
N LYS A 630 -21.62 -25.47 8.09
CA LYS A 630 -21.80 -24.31 7.21
C LYS A 630 -20.88 -24.37 6.01
N LEU A 631 -19.61 -24.73 6.21
CA LEU A 631 -18.65 -24.88 5.13
C LEU A 631 -19.07 -25.99 4.14
N ALA A 632 -19.55 -27.11 4.67
CA ALA A 632 -20.02 -28.23 3.85
C ALA A 632 -21.29 -27.90 3.04
N LEU A 633 -22.18 -27.07 3.58
CA LEU A 633 -23.42 -26.65 2.94
C LEU A 633 -23.25 -25.41 2.03
N LEU A 634 -22.11 -24.74 2.07
CA LEU A 634 -21.86 -23.47 1.35
C LEU A 634 -21.96 -23.61 -0.18
N GLY A 635 -21.65 -24.79 -0.73
CA GLY A 635 -21.72 -25.06 -2.17
C GLY A 635 -23.11 -25.46 -2.68
N ARG A 636 -24.13 -25.51 -1.82
CA ARG A 636 -25.47 -25.94 -2.15
C ARG A 636 -26.42 -24.77 -2.35
N ALA A 637 -26.88 -24.57 -3.60
CA ALA A 637 -27.79 -23.46 -3.92
C ALA A 637 -29.23 -23.69 -3.41
N ASP A 638 -29.59 -24.97 -3.18
CA ASP A 638 -30.89 -25.44 -2.76
C ASP A 638 -31.06 -25.59 -1.23
N VAL A 639 -30.02 -25.18 -0.46
CA VAL A 639 -30.04 -25.28 1.00
C VAL A 639 -29.89 -23.89 1.63
N ALA A 640 -30.86 -23.50 2.44
CA ALA A 640 -30.78 -22.35 3.30
C ALA A 640 -30.27 -22.76 4.69
N VAL A 641 -29.26 -22.07 5.21
CA VAL A 641 -28.72 -22.33 6.55
C VAL A 641 -29.07 -21.18 7.48
N VAL A 642 -29.75 -21.51 8.58
CA VAL A 642 -30.17 -20.54 9.60
C VAL A 642 -29.54 -20.88 10.94
N ASN A 643 -28.82 -19.92 11.52
CA ASN A 643 -28.25 -20.08 12.85
C ASN A 643 -29.14 -19.44 13.90
N VAL A 644 -29.56 -20.25 14.88
CA VAL A 644 -30.31 -19.75 16.03
C VAL A 644 -29.39 -19.75 17.24
N ARG A 645 -29.09 -18.54 17.72
CA ARG A 645 -28.14 -18.31 18.82
C ARG A 645 -28.81 -18.41 20.17
N TYR A 646 -28.15 -19.13 21.06
CA TYR A 646 -28.51 -19.21 22.48
C TYR A 646 -27.36 -18.66 23.33
N HIS A 647 -27.61 -17.59 24.08
CA HIS A 647 -26.62 -17.02 25.01
C HIS A 647 -26.64 -17.80 26.32
N ILE A 648 -25.49 -18.31 26.70
CA ILE A 648 -25.28 -18.92 28.02
C ILE A 648 -24.95 -17.77 28.98
N HIS A 649 -25.91 -17.41 29.83
CA HIS A 649 -25.66 -16.46 30.90
C HIS A 649 -24.94 -17.19 32.03
N PRO A 650 -23.84 -16.64 32.60
CA PRO A 650 -23.26 -17.18 33.81
C PRO A 650 -24.32 -17.21 34.90
N ALA A 651 -24.39 -18.31 35.64
CA ALA A 651 -25.32 -18.41 36.77
C ALA A 651 -25.05 -17.23 37.74
N PRO A 652 -26.06 -16.54 38.23
CA PRO A 652 -25.83 -15.49 39.22
C PRO A 652 -25.06 -16.08 40.39
N ALA A 653 -23.97 -15.39 40.78
CA ALA A 653 -23.12 -15.81 41.88
C ALA A 653 -24.06 -16.10 43.12
N PRO A 654 -23.87 -17.21 43.85
CA PRO A 654 -24.62 -17.51 45.02
C PRO A 654 -24.58 -16.29 45.96
N ALA A 655 -25.74 -15.83 46.41
CA ALA A 655 -25.82 -14.72 47.34
C ALA A 655 -24.92 -15.04 48.55
N PRO A 656 -24.12 -14.08 49.02
CA PRO A 656 -23.26 -14.34 50.18
C PRO A 656 -24.19 -14.80 51.34
N SER A 657 -23.95 -16.04 51.78
CA SER A 657 -24.63 -16.58 52.96
C SER A 657 -24.40 -15.61 54.11
N GLU A 658 -25.44 -15.06 54.65
CA GLU A 658 -25.41 -14.35 55.94
C GLU A 658 -24.70 -15.27 56.95
N GLN A 659 -23.45 -15.00 57.22
CA GLN A 659 -22.76 -15.56 58.36
C GLN A 659 -23.46 -14.99 59.59
N VAL A 660 -24.29 -15.82 60.17
CA VAL A 660 -24.85 -15.67 61.49
C VAL A 660 -23.76 -15.23 62.45
N ARG A 661 -23.87 -13.99 62.93
CA ARG A 661 -23.14 -13.56 64.14
C ARG A 661 -23.63 -14.41 65.32
N ARG A 662 -22.77 -15.19 65.83
CA ARG A 662 -22.77 -15.59 67.25
C ARG A 662 -21.37 -15.39 67.84
#